data_285d6c67aee1282442e7686d8999f07b
#
_entry.id   285d6c67aee1282442e7686d8999f07b
#
_cell.length_a   1.000
_cell.length_b   1.000
_cell.length_c   1.000
_cell.angle_alpha   90.00
_cell.angle_beta   90.00
_cell.angle_gamma   90.00
#
_symmetry.space_group_name_H-M   'P 1'
#
loop_
_entity.id
_entity.type
_entity.pdbx_description
1 polymer ?
#
loop_
_entity_poly.entity_id
_entity_poly.type
_entity_poly.pdbx_seq_one_letter_code
_entity_poly.pdbx_strand_id
1 'polypeptide(L)'
;MSTSHSSNESGIHSLSGEGSISDQVINRNSLLTATRCIGIFAAHAYDSKDLPAFRARAVGLSKRLRHRGPDWSGCKMSEDSILVHERLAIVGVDTGAQPITSNDEKLLLAVNGEIYNHRALRKSLKDQSAKFKTHSDCEVILHLYKEHDTGLCNLLDGMFSFVLIDTSVTPSRMIAARDPIGITTLYQGWNSSRPGTVYFASELKALHDECDQVISFPPGHFYDSATQKTERYFKPSWWAGDEDPKAIPTQEVDYKVLRESLEKAVKKRLMSEVPYGVLLSGGLDSSLIAAIAARETEKVALAQQKAHSAGRQSTSQSNGLVGFDDDASPDEVDTLTSWPRLHSFSIGLEGSPDLLAARVAADYLGTVHHEYTFTVEEGLDAVEEVIYHLETYDVTTVRASTPMYLLSRKIKAMGVKMVLSGEGSDEIFGGYLYFHAAPSAADFHQECIKRVKNLHTADCLRANKSTMAWGLEARVPFLDKEFLQTSLDIKPEQKVFSKGSLQEKDKDGRPIMEKYVLRKAFDVSPDGERPYLPDEILWRQKEQFSDGVGYSWIDGLKAYAERSVSDEQMSKAAERYALDTPETKEAYLIRQLFEGHFPSEAAAKTAVRWIPRADWGCASDPSGRAVAIHESAYGENGELKK
;
A
#
# COMPACT_ATOMS: atom_id res chain seq x y z
N MET A 1 -56.64 -20.88 45.84
CA MET A 1 -57.60 -19.81 46.03
C MET A 1 -57.40 -18.89 44.82
N SER A 2 -58.14 -19.13 43.79
CA SER A 2 -59.43 -18.53 43.39
C SER A 2 -59.24 -17.03 43.09
N THR A 3 -59.47 -16.50 42.01
CA THR A 3 -60.46 -16.42 40.93
C THR A 3 -60.35 -14.99 40.39
N SER A 4 -60.64 -14.49 39.25
CA SER A 4 -61.41 -14.86 38.07
C SER A 4 -61.43 -13.68 37.10
N HIS A 5 -61.45 -13.93 35.85
CA HIS A 5 -62.25 -13.43 34.73
C HIS A 5 -62.83 -11.99 34.72
N SER A 6 -62.66 -11.24 33.60
CA SER A 6 -63.72 -11.19 32.61
C SER A 6 -63.35 -10.33 31.36
N SER A 7 -63.71 -10.87 30.24
CA SER A 7 -63.86 -10.36 28.89
C SER A 7 -64.87 -9.22 28.77
N ASN A 8 -64.74 -8.31 27.80
CA ASN A 8 -65.86 -8.01 26.88
C ASN A 8 -65.42 -7.32 25.60
N GLU A 9 -66.11 -7.72 24.56
CA GLU A 9 -66.04 -7.32 23.16
C GLU A 9 -66.80 -6.02 22.86
N SER A 10 -66.51 -5.55 21.62
CA SER A 10 -67.41 -4.95 20.62
C SER A 10 -67.47 -3.43 20.50
N GLY A 11 -67.31 -3.01 19.21
CA GLY A 11 -67.74 -1.71 18.77
C GLY A 11 -67.13 -1.25 17.44
N ILE A 12 -67.65 -1.81 16.32
CA ILE A 12 -67.41 -1.30 14.96
C ILE A 12 -68.19 -0.02 14.76
N HIS A 13 -67.56 1.09 14.34
CA HIS A 13 -68.22 2.15 13.58
C HIS A 13 -67.28 2.69 12.49
N SER A 14 -67.72 2.50 11.25
CA SER A 14 -67.23 3.13 10.03
C SER A 14 -67.60 4.62 10.01
N LEU A 15 -66.66 5.48 9.67
CA LEU A 15 -66.96 6.76 9.02
C LEU A 15 -65.85 7.11 8.03
N SER A 16 -66.27 7.27 6.80
CA SER A 16 -65.55 7.81 5.66
C SER A 16 -65.17 9.28 5.86
N GLY A 17 -63.95 9.64 5.52
CA GLY A 17 -63.50 11.02 5.45
C GLY A 17 -62.27 11.13 4.56
N GLU A 18 -62.46 11.54 3.33
CA GLU A 18 -61.40 11.96 2.42
C GLU A 18 -60.66 13.17 3.00
N GLY A 19 -59.34 13.04 3.21
CA GLY A 19 -58.46 14.11 3.64
C GLY A 19 -57.12 13.97 2.98
N SER A 20 -56.79 14.89 2.10
CA SER A 20 -55.58 15.04 1.32
C SER A 20 -54.31 14.74 2.10
N ILE A 21 -53.50 13.82 1.58
CA ILE A 21 -52.13 13.57 2.03
C ILE A 21 -51.27 14.71 1.48
N SER A 22 -50.97 15.71 2.32
CA SER A 22 -49.93 16.68 2.05
C SER A 22 -48.56 16.00 2.19
N ASP A 23 -47.74 16.14 1.17
CA ASP A 23 -46.35 15.74 1.08
C ASP A 23 -45.53 16.17 2.30
N GLN A 24 -45.35 15.29 3.27
CA GLN A 24 -44.22 15.36 4.18
C GLN A 24 -43.01 14.73 3.47
N VAL A 25 -42.28 15.59 2.78
CA VAL A 25 -40.88 15.30 2.37
C VAL A 25 -40.11 15.02 3.65
N ILE A 26 -39.94 13.73 3.97
CA ILE A 26 -39.00 13.27 4.98
C ILE A 26 -37.62 13.65 4.48
N ASN A 27 -37.05 14.66 5.12
CA ASN A 27 -35.69 15.13 4.91
C ASN A 27 -34.72 14.00 5.30
N ARG A 28 -34.39 13.12 4.35
CA ARG A 28 -33.41 12.03 4.46
C ARG A 28 -31.95 12.53 4.38
N ASN A 29 -31.67 13.76 4.79
CA ASN A 29 -30.35 14.37 4.74
C ASN A 29 -29.58 14.33 6.06
N SER A 30 -29.88 13.40 6.94
CA SER A 30 -29.07 13.24 8.15
C SER A 30 -28.82 11.76 8.41
N LEU A 31 -27.86 11.15 7.67
CA LEU A 31 -27.06 9.97 8.05
C LEU A 31 -26.32 9.39 6.81
N LEU A 32 -25.63 10.25 6.08
CA LEU A 32 -24.54 9.82 5.21
C LEU A 32 -23.26 10.38 5.82
N THR A 33 -22.73 9.68 6.81
CA THR A 33 -21.33 9.83 7.20
C THR A 33 -20.47 9.54 5.98
N ALA A 34 -19.97 10.59 5.38
CA ALA A 34 -19.13 10.54 4.22
C ALA A 34 -17.81 9.83 4.56
N THR A 35 -17.57 8.71 3.97
CA THR A 35 -16.29 7.97 3.94
C THR A 35 -15.51 8.33 2.67
N ARG A 36 -14.16 8.41 2.62
CA ARG A 36 -13.39 9.16 1.61
C ARG A 36 -12.15 8.40 1.12
N CYS A 37 -11.81 8.37 -0.18
CA CYS A 37 -10.73 7.56 -0.81
C CYS A 37 -10.04 8.14 -2.05
N ILE A 38 -9.02 7.42 -2.67
CA ILE A 38 -8.12 7.96 -3.69
C ILE A 38 -8.02 7.08 -4.95
N GLY A 39 -8.56 7.56 -6.07
CA GLY A 39 -8.38 6.99 -7.40
C GLY A 39 -8.36 8.08 -8.46
N ILE A 40 -7.38 8.08 -9.36
CA ILE A 40 -7.21 9.06 -10.43
C ILE A 40 -7.67 8.43 -11.75
N PHE A 41 -8.41 9.21 -12.55
CA PHE A 41 -8.58 9.01 -13.98
C PHE A 41 -8.38 10.35 -14.70
N ALA A 42 -7.54 10.35 -15.73
CA ALA A 42 -7.27 11.54 -16.52
C ALA A 42 -7.15 11.20 -18.01
N ALA A 43 -7.60 12.13 -18.87
CA ALA A 43 -7.32 12.14 -20.28
C ALA A 43 -6.89 13.56 -20.70
N HIS A 44 -5.86 13.66 -21.56
CA HIS A 44 -5.28 14.91 -22.02
C HIS A 44 -5.06 14.89 -23.52
N ALA A 45 -5.06 16.09 -24.13
CA ALA A 45 -5.04 16.29 -25.58
C ALA A 45 -6.22 15.55 -26.27
N TYR A 46 -7.37 15.58 -25.63
CA TYR A 46 -8.62 15.05 -26.15
C TYR A 46 -9.26 16.09 -27.08
N ASP A 47 -9.91 15.67 -28.16
CA ASP A 47 -10.60 16.60 -29.06
C ASP A 47 -11.64 17.41 -28.27
N SER A 48 -11.52 18.74 -28.28
CA SER A 48 -12.38 19.66 -27.52
C SER A 48 -13.86 19.53 -27.89
N LYS A 49 -14.17 19.10 -29.11
CA LYS A 49 -15.58 18.89 -29.56
C LYS A 49 -16.19 17.63 -28.94
N ASP A 50 -15.38 16.58 -28.75
CA ASP A 50 -15.80 15.28 -28.23
C ASP A 50 -15.74 15.24 -26.71
N LEU A 51 -14.88 16.07 -26.07
CA LEU A 51 -14.62 16.02 -24.64
C LEU A 51 -15.89 16.19 -23.75
N PRO A 52 -16.83 17.09 -24.06
CA PRO A 52 -18.08 17.20 -23.28
C PRO A 52 -18.92 15.91 -23.31
N ALA A 53 -18.97 15.22 -24.46
CA ALA A 53 -19.66 13.94 -24.58
C ALA A 53 -18.90 12.82 -23.84
N PHE A 54 -17.56 12.85 -23.84
CA PHE A 54 -16.71 11.90 -23.13
C PHE A 54 -16.81 12.01 -21.61
N ARG A 55 -17.26 13.14 -21.05
CA ARG A 55 -17.35 13.35 -19.59
C ARG A 55 -18.11 12.23 -18.87
N ALA A 56 -19.25 11.80 -19.39
CA ALA A 56 -20.04 10.72 -18.78
C ALA A 56 -19.28 9.40 -18.78
N ARG A 57 -18.57 9.08 -19.86
CA ARG A 57 -17.72 7.90 -19.99
C ARG A 57 -16.54 7.97 -19.00
N ALA A 58 -15.83 9.09 -18.92
CA ALA A 58 -14.71 9.31 -18.01
C ALA A 58 -15.13 9.13 -16.54
N VAL A 59 -16.28 9.69 -16.14
CA VAL A 59 -16.85 9.47 -14.80
C VAL A 59 -17.22 7.99 -14.60
N GLY A 60 -17.72 7.30 -15.63
CA GLY A 60 -18.00 5.86 -15.59
C GLY A 60 -16.75 5.02 -15.38
N LEU A 61 -15.64 5.36 -16.06
CA LEU A 61 -14.33 4.72 -15.89
C LEU A 61 -13.76 4.98 -14.49
N SER A 62 -13.84 6.21 -13.99
CA SER A 62 -13.43 6.56 -12.64
C SER A 62 -14.21 5.78 -11.56
N LYS A 63 -15.51 5.52 -11.77
CA LYS A 63 -16.32 4.73 -10.83
C LYS A 63 -15.80 3.30 -10.63
N ARG A 64 -15.04 2.74 -11.55
CA ARG A 64 -14.35 1.45 -11.37
C ARG A 64 -13.27 1.53 -10.29
N LEU A 65 -12.82 2.74 -9.94
CA LEU A 65 -11.87 3.01 -8.87
C LEU A 65 -12.55 3.33 -7.54
N ARG A 66 -13.90 3.27 -7.47
CA ARG A 66 -14.68 3.68 -6.31
C ARG A 66 -14.38 2.91 -5.03
N HIS A 67 -13.93 1.67 -5.14
CA HIS A 67 -13.46 0.87 -4.01
C HIS A 67 -12.26 1.51 -3.32
N ARG A 68 -11.36 2.16 -4.09
CA ARG A 68 -10.27 2.98 -3.54
C ARG A 68 -10.80 4.27 -2.93
N GLY A 69 -11.90 4.81 -3.48
CA GLY A 69 -12.46 6.11 -3.27
C GLY A 69 -13.95 6.21 -3.00
N PRO A 70 -14.58 5.49 -2.02
CA PRO A 70 -16.03 5.56 -1.85
C PRO A 70 -16.54 6.91 -1.32
N ASP A 71 -15.68 7.86 -0.93
CA ASP A 71 -16.02 9.00 -0.09
C ASP A 71 -16.45 10.25 -0.85
N TRP A 72 -15.76 10.56 -1.92
CA TRP A 72 -16.02 11.74 -2.73
C TRP A 72 -15.56 11.52 -4.15
N SER A 73 -16.34 11.98 -5.12
CA SER A 73 -15.95 12.01 -6.52
C SER A 73 -15.88 13.46 -6.98
N GLY A 74 -14.74 13.86 -7.52
CA GLY A 74 -14.54 15.16 -8.14
C GLY A 74 -14.21 15.03 -9.62
N CYS A 75 -14.72 15.96 -10.44
CA CYS A 75 -14.43 16.02 -11.87
C CYS A 75 -14.17 17.46 -12.27
N LYS A 76 -13.02 17.71 -12.87
CA LYS A 76 -12.65 18.99 -13.49
C LYS A 76 -12.34 18.78 -14.97
N MET A 77 -12.69 19.76 -15.77
CA MET A 77 -12.45 19.76 -17.21
C MET A 77 -11.79 21.08 -17.61
N SER A 78 -10.90 21.01 -18.57
CA SER A 78 -10.39 22.16 -19.34
C SER A 78 -10.86 22.03 -20.79
N GLU A 79 -10.26 22.80 -21.70
CA GLU A 79 -10.62 22.78 -23.12
C GLU A 79 -10.35 21.40 -23.77
N ASP A 80 -9.24 20.75 -23.39
CA ASP A 80 -8.72 19.53 -24.01
C ASP A 80 -8.42 18.42 -23.00
N SER A 81 -8.81 18.59 -21.74
CA SER A 81 -8.45 17.66 -20.69
C SER A 81 -9.58 17.42 -19.71
N ILE A 82 -9.62 16.21 -19.15
CA ILE A 82 -10.51 15.85 -18.05
C ILE A 82 -9.71 15.17 -16.93
N LEU A 83 -10.01 15.55 -15.70
CA LEU A 83 -9.42 15.00 -14.50
C LEU A 83 -10.54 14.60 -13.54
N VAL A 84 -10.64 13.31 -13.23
CA VAL A 84 -11.62 12.74 -12.31
C VAL A 84 -10.88 12.11 -11.15
N HIS A 85 -11.39 12.30 -9.96
CA HIS A 85 -10.77 11.80 -8.74
C HIS A 85 -11.81 11.18 -7.81
N GLU A 86 -11.51 9.97 -7.34
CA GLU A 86 -12.21 9.29 -6.24
C GLU A 86 -11.33 9.41 -5.00
N ARG A 87 -11.78 10.01 -3.89
CA ARG A 87 -10.91 10.45 -2.78
C ARG A 87 -10.98 9.56 -1.52
N LEU A 88 -9.80 9.22 -0.88
CA LEU A 88 -9.64 8.83 0.54
C LEU A 88 -9.08 10.03 1.31
N ALA A 89 -9.67 10.45 2.42
CA ALA A 89 -9.11 11.49 3.24
C ALA A 89 -8.53 10.91 4.52
N ILE A 90 -7.23 11.06 4.65
CA ILE A 90 -6.45 10.73 5.84
C ILE A 90 -5.90 12.03 6.42
N VAL A 91 -5.47 12.95 5.56
CA VAL A 91 -4.97 14.29 5.88
C VAL A 91 -5.81 15.34 5.15
N GLY A 92 -6.10 16.48 5.81
CA GLY A 92 -6.97 17.53 5.28
C GLY A 92 -8.42 17.05 5.10
N VAL A 93 -8.94 16.30 6.08
CA VAL A 93 -10.21 15.57 5.97
C VAL A 93 -11.34 16.46 5.50
N ASP A 94 -11.50 17.65 6.05
CA ASP A 94 -12.63 18.53 5.78
C ASP A 94 -12.44 19.45 4.56
N THR A 95 -11.19 19.77 4.19
CA THR A 95 -10.91 20.81 3.19
C THR A 95 -10.25 20.30 1.91
N GLY A 96 -9.60 19.12 1.92
CA GLY A 96 -8.79 18.58 0.82
C GLY A 96 -9.60 17.95 -0.31
N ALA A 97 -10.74 18.49 -0.73
CA ALA A 97 -11.50 17.99 -1.89
C ALA A 97 -10.63 18.01 -3.16
N GLN A 98 -10.67 16.91 -3.93
CA GLN A 98 -9.88 16.76 -5.17
C GLN A 98 -10.81 16.63 -6.39
N PRO A 99 -10.37 17.05 -7.59
CA PRO A 99 -9.09 17.69 -7.91
C PRO A 99 -8.90 19.05 -7.19
N ILE A 100 -7.68 19.26 -6.63
CA ILE A 100 -7.29 20.54 -6.00
C ILE A 100 -7.02 21.56 -7.11
N THR A 101 -7.39 22.83 -6.88
CA THR A 101 -7.18 23.91 -7.85
C THR A 101 -6.35 25.03 -7.25
N SER A 102 -5.43 25.60 -8.01
CA SER A 102 -4.70 26.82 -7.62
C SER A 102 -5.67 27.99 -7.36
N ASN A 103 -5.18 29.07 -6.74
CA ASN A 103 -5.99 30.25 -6.42
C ASN A 103 -6.57 30.93 -7.66
N ASP A 104 -5.84 30.93 -8.75
CA ASP A 104 -6.20 31.45 -10.06
C ASP A 104 -6.98 30.44 -10.94
N GLU A 105 -7.24 29.24 -10.40
CA GLU A 105 -7.92 28.12 -11.07
C GLU A 105 -7.26 27.61 -12.36
N LYS A 106 -6.00 28.01 -12.60
CA LYS A 106 -5.25 27.63 -13.79
C LYS A 106 -4.55 26.26 -13.68
N LEU A 107 -4.28 25.82 -12.46
CA LEU A 107 -3.70 24.51 -12.20
C LEU A 107 -4.75 23.59 -11.60
N LEU A 108 -4.87 22.39 -12.15
CA LEU A 108 -5.73 21.32 -11.66
C LEU A 108 -4.86 20.14 -11.23
N LEU A 109 -5.07 19.60 -10.03
CA LEU A 109 -4.23 18.55 -9.47
C LEU A 109 -5.07 17.43 -8.87
N ALA A 110 -4.80 16.18 -9.25
CA ALA A 110 -5.26 14.99 -8.58
C ALA A 110 -4.07 14.18 -8.07
N VAL A 111 -4.10 13.80 -6.80
CA VAL A 111 -3.02 13.07 -6.13
C VAL A 111 -3.58 11.82 -5.44
N ASN A 112 -2.88 10.72 -5.60
CA ASN A 112 -3.06 9.49 -4.85
C ASN A 112 -1.83 9.30 -3.97
N GLY A 113 -1.96 9.47 -2.65
CA GLY A 113 -0.87 9.29 -1.69
C GLY A 113 -0.67 10.45 -0.72
N GLU A 114 0.49 10.49 -0.08
CA GLU A 114 0.85 11.38 1.02
C GLU A 114 2.23 12.00 0.79
N ILE A 115 2.38 13.28 1.12
CA ILE A 115 3.64 14.05 1.05
C ILE A 115 4.12 14.33 2.49
N TYR A 116 4.99 13.48 2.99
CA TYR A 116 5.42 13.51 4.40
C TYR A 116 6.18 14.77 4.80
N ASN A 117 6.91 15.39 3.87
CA ASN A 117 7.69 16.60 4.12
C ASN A 117 6.96 17.91 3.74
N HIS A 118 5.63 17.88 3.57
CA HIS A 118 4.85 19.02 3.08
C HIS A 118 5.04 20.30 3.92
N ARG A 119 5.19 20.20 5.26
CA ARG A 119 5.41 21.35 6.15
C ARG A 119 6.74 22.03 5.89
N ALA A 120 7.83 21.23 5.77
CA ALA A 120 9.14 21.77 5.45
C ALA A 120 9.12 22.44 4.07
N LEU A 121 8.42 21.82 3.09
CA LEU A 121 8.27 22.39 1.76
C LEU A 121 7.46 23.69 1.78
N ARG A 122 6.36 23.78 2.53
CA ARG A 122 5.62 25.04 2.71
C ARG A 122 6.50 26.17 3.24
N LYS A 123 7.32 25.87 4.27
CA LYS A 123 8.27 26.85 4.84
C LYS A 123 9.41 27.23 3.89
N SER A 124 9.76 26.38 2.92
CA SER A 124 10.85 26.64 1.94
C SER A 124 10.39 27.36 0.66
N LEU A 125 9.08 27.57 0.46
CA LEU A 125 8.58 28.32 -0.70
C LEU A 125 9.18 29.72 -0.75
N LYS A 126 9.54 30.20 -1.94
CA LYS A 126 10.04 31.55 -2.17
C LYS A 126 8.96 32.60 -1.92
N ASP A 127 7.73 32.26 -2.37
CA ASP A 127 6.55 33.11 -2.11
C ASP A 127 5.96 32.78 -0.74
N GLN A 128 6.44 33.45 0.29
CA GLN A 128 5.92 33.32 1.66
C GLN A 128 4.49 33.89 1.83
N SER A 129 3.95 34.59 0.82
CA SER A 129 2.56 35.06 0.78
C SER A 129 1.60 34.05 0.15
N ALA A 130 2.09 32.90 -0.30
CA ALA A 130 1.32 31.84 -0.92
C ALA A 130 0.18 31.39 0.01
N LYS A 131 -1.06 31.51 -0.46
CA LYS A 131 -2.24 31.10 0.29
C LYS A 131 -2.65 29.69 -0.10
N PHE A 132 -2.62 28.79 0.87
CA PHE A 132 -3.16 27.46 0.74
C PHE A 132 -4.69 27.48 0.90
N LYS A 133 -5.41 26.77 0.05
CA LYS A 133 -6.88 26.64 0.10
C LYS A 133 -7.31 25.51 1.02
N THR A 134 -6.44 24.52 1.21
CA THR A 134 -6.76 23.29 1.92
C THR A 134 -5.71 22.99 2.99
N HIS A 135 -6.08 22.11 3.92
CA HIS A 135 -5.13 21.52 4.87
C HIS A 135 -4.49 20.23 4.32
N SER A 136 -4.74 19.86 3.05
CA SER A 136 -4.10 18.71 2.43
C SER A 136 -2.60 18.95 2.28
N ASP A 137 -1.82 17.95 2.66
CA ASP A 137 -0.38 17.87 2.42
C ASP A 137 -0.03 17.96 0.92
N CYS A 138 -0.93 17.43 0.06
CA CYS A 138 -0.73 17.36 -1.39
C CYS A 138 -0.82 18.74 -2.10
N GLU A 139 -1.47 19.75 -1.52
CA GLU A 139 -1.59 21.07 -2.15
C GLU A 139 -0.25 21.75 -2.40
N VAL A 140 0.78 21.41 -1.61
CA VAL A 140 2.13 21.94 -1.79
C VAL A 140 2.68 21.69 -3.21
N ILE A 141 2.25 20.63 -3.89
CA ILE A 141 2.63 20.30 -5.27
C ILE A 141 2.31 21.46 -6.24
N LEU A 142 1.16 22.12 -6.09
CA LEU A 142 0.76 23.24 -6.94
C LEU A 142 1.71 24.43 -6.80
N HIS A 143 2.13 24.72 -5.58
CA HIS A 143 3.06 25.82 -5.29
C HIS A 143 4.48 25.50 -5.75
N LEU A 144 4.94 24.27 -5.52
CA LEU A 144 6.25 23.80 -5.99
C LEU A 144 6.33 23.76 -7.53
N TYR A 145 5.24 23.39 -8.22
CA TYR A 145 5.20 23.42 -9.67
C TYR A 145 5.45 24.82 -10.23
N LYS A 146 4.82 25.85 -9.63
CA LYS A 146 5.05 27.25 -10.03
C LYS A 146 6.50 27.70 -9.85
N GLU A 147 7.21 27.17 -8.85
CA GLU A 147 8.60 27.58 -8.54
C GLU A 147 9.67 26.72 -9.21
N HIS A 148 9.41 25.44 -9.41
CA HIS A 148 10.41 24.42 -9.76
C HIS A 148 10.07 23.62 -11.02
N ASP A 149 8.88 23.85 -11.63
CA ASP A 149 8.39 23.06 -12.76
C ASP A 149 8.47 21.54 -12.42
N THR A 150 8.87 20.68 -13.36
CA THR A 150 9.03 19.22 -13.14
C THR A 150 10.11 18.89 -12.10
N GLY A 151 11.03 19.80 -11.79
CA GLY A 151 12.02 19.68 -10.72
C GLY A 151 11.40 19.45 -9.32
N LEU A 152 10.12 19.80 -9.13
CA LEU A 152 9.38 19.55 -7.91
C LEU A 152 9.44 18.08 -7.45
N CYS A 153 9.47 17.13 -8.41
CA CYS A 153 9.44 15.69 -8.10
C CYS A 153 10.63 15.24 -7.22
N ASN A 154 11.79 15.90 -7.33
CA ASN A 154 12.96 15.61 -6.51
C ASN A 154 12.83 16.12 -5.07
N LEU A 155 11.97 17.11 -4.83
CA LEU A 155 11.79 17.73 -3.52
C LEU A 155 10.81 16.92 -2.65
N LEU A 156 9.90 16.16 -3.28
CA LEU A 156 8.88 15.41 -2.57
C LEU A 156 9.48 14.21 -1.80
N ASP A 157 9.06 14.07 -0.55
CA ASP A 157 9.27 12.89 0.27
C ASP A 157 7.89 12.32 0.63
N GLY A 158 7.54 11.18 0.01
CA GLY A 158 6.20 10.62 0.14
C GLY A 158 6.02 9.34 -0.64
N MET A 159 4.82 8.82 -0.55
CA MET A 159 4.28 7.80 -1.45
C MET A 159 3.19 8.48 -2.28
N PHE A 160 3.35 8.57 -3.58
CA PHE A 160 2.43 9.35 -4.41
C PHE A 160 2.39 8.90 -5.87
N SER A 161 1.24 9.13 -6.47
CA SER A 161 1.09 9.35 -7.90
C SER A 161 0.19 10.57 -8.10
N PHE A 162 0.52 11.42 -9.06
CA PHE A 162 -0.30 12.58 -9.35
C PHE A 162 -0.42 12.87 -10.84
N VAL A 163 -1.49 13.57 -11.19
CA VAL A 163 -1.69 14.21 -12.49
C VAL A 163 -2.00 15.68 -12.24
N LEU A 164 -1.19 16.56 -12.85
CA LEU A 164 -1.35 18.00 -12.83
C LEU A 164 -1.64 18.50 -14.25
N ILE A 165 -2.63 19.37 -14.41
CA ILE A 165 -2.94 20.04 -15.68
C ILE A 165 -2.76 21.53 -15.48
N ASP A 166 -1.91 22.13 -16.34
CA ASP A 166 -1.67 23.56 -16.40
C ASP A 166 -2.39 24.16 -17.62
N THR A 167 -3.42 24.93 -17.35
CA THR A 167 -4.22 25.66 -18.35
C THR A 167 -3.76 27.12 -18.54
N SER A 168 -2.68 27.54 -17.87
CA SER A 168 -2.11 28.87 -18.05
C SER A 168 -1.31 29.01 -19.37
N VAL A 169 -0.97 27.88 -19.97
CA VAL A 169 -0.23 27.77 -21.25
C VAL A 169 -1.14 27.21 -22.35
N THR A 170 -0.79 27.47 -23.62
CA THR A 170 -1.55 26.99 -24.77
C THR A 170 -0.59 26.31 -25.77
N PRO A 171 -0.80 25.03 -26.13
CA PRO A 171 -1.81 24.11 -25.59
C PRO A 171 -1.63 23.86 -24.09
N SER A 172 -2.65 23.37 -23.40
CA SER A 172 -2.55 23.02 -21.98
C SER A 172 -1.48 21.93 -21.77
N ARG A 173 -0.83 21.94 -20.59
CA ARG A 173 0.26 21.01 -20.28
C ARG A 173 -0.16 20.05 -19.18
N MET A 174 0.10 18.76 -19.39
CA MET A 174 -0.08 17.74 -18.36
C MET A 174 1.25 17.24 -17.85
N ILE A 175 1.39 17.15 -16.52
CA ILE A 175 2.47 16.44 -15.84
C ILE A 175 1.84 15.30 -15.06
N ALA A 176 2.33 14.08 -15.26
CA ALA A 176 1.99 12.93 -14.43
C ALA A 176 3.26 12.37 -13.80
N ALA A 177 3.24 12.03 -12.50
CA ALA A 177 4.42 11.51 -11.81
C ALA A 177 4.06 10.40 -10.83
N ARG A 178 5.03 9.53 -10.55
CA ARG A 178 4.91 8.43 -9.59
C ARG A 178 6.09 8.43 -8.64
N ASP A 179 5.86 8.07 -7.38
CA ASP A 179 6.87 8.04 -6.32
C ASP A 179 8.10 7.18 -6.67
N PRO A 180 9.23 7.37 -5.95
CA PRO A 180 10.50 6.74 -6.25
C PRO A 180 10.48 5.22 -6.44
N ILE A 181 9.65 4.51 -5.68
CA ILE A 181 9.59 3.02 -5.63
C ILE A 181 8.32 2.48 -6.29
N GLY A 182 7.31 3.35 -6.51
CA GLY A 182 6.01 2.95 -7.03
C GLY A 182 5.12 2.29 -5.99
N ILE A 183 5.16 2.80 -4.76
CA ILE A 183 4.29 2.38 -3.64
C ILE A 183 2.83 2.59 -4.03
N THR A 184 2.53 3.75 -4.65
CA THR A 184 1.21 3.98 -5.25
C THR A 184 1.19 3.50 -6.70
N THR A 185 0.02 3.09 -7.16
CA THR A 185 -0.17 2.60 -8.52
C THR A 185 -0.53 3.73 -9.48
N LEU A 186 0.02 3.67 -10.69
CA LEU A 186 -0.32 4.53 -11.82
C LEU A 186 -0.12 3.75 -13.11
N TYR A 187 -1.07 3.87 -14.04
CA TYR A 187 -1.02 3.30 -15.38
C TYR A 187 -1.15 4.43 -16.39
N GLN A 188 -0.47 4.26 -17.53
CA GLN A 188 -0.55 5.15 -18.68
C GLN A 188 -1.11 4.37 -19.87
N GLY A 189 -2.01 4.99 -20.64
CA GLY A 189 -2.65 4.34 -21.78
C GLY A 189 -2.77 5.24 -22.99
N TRP A 190 -2.90 4.61 -24.17
CA TRP A 190 -3.15 5.26 -25.45
C TRP A 190 -4.22 4.50 -26.20
N ASN A 191 -4.90 5.21 -27.11
CA ASN A 191 -5.90 4.65 -27.99
C ASN A 191 -5.54 4.98 -29.44
N SER A 192 -5.28 3.95 -30.24
CA SER A 192 -4.87 4.10 -31.64
C SER A 192 -5.91 4.82 -32.50
N SER A 193 -7.19 4.80 -32.10
CA SER A 193 -8.25 5.55 -32.78
C SER A 193 -8.28 7.05 -32.40
N ARG A 194 -7.49 7.47 -31.38
CA ARG A 194 -7.37 8.85 -30.89
C ARG A 194 -5.90 9.26 -30.75
N PRO A 195 -5.17 9.35 -31.85
CA PRO A 195 -3.75 9.65 -31.81
C PRO A 195 -3.48 11.01 -31.15
N GLY A 196 -2.48 11.04 -30.27
CA GLY A 196 -2.11 12.22 -29.49
C GLY A 196 -2.77 12.31 -28.10
N THR A 197 -3.91 11.65 -27.89
CA THR A 197 -4.53 11.60 -26.57
C THR A 197 -3.76 10.63 -25.66
N VAL A 198 -3.46 11.07 -24.44
CA VAL A 198 -2.85 10.25 -23.39
C VAL A 198 -3.80 10.10 -22.21
N TYR A 199 -3.83 8.91 -21.63
CA TYR A 199 -4.67 8.56 -20.49
C TYR A 199 -3.81 8.14 -19.30
N PHE A 200 -4.26 8.50 -18.08
CA PHE A 200 -3.68 8.02 -16.84
C PHE A 200 -4.77 7.53 -15.90
N ALA A 201 -4.50 6.43 -15.20
CA ALA A 201 -5.39 5.97 -14.12
C ALA A 201 -4.61 5.27 -13.01
N SER A 202 -5.16 5.30 -11.80
CA SER A 202 -4.58 4.58 -10.65
C SER A 202 -4.59 3.07 -10.84
N GLU A 203 -5.55 2.52 -11.58
CA GLU A 203 -5.66 1.08 -11.85
C GLU A 203 -6.01 0.79 -13.31
N LEU A 204 -5.56 -0.38 -13.79
CA LEU A 204 -5.73 -0.86 -15.16
C LEU A 204 -7.22 -0.96 -15.56
N LYS A 205 -8.10 -1.38 -14.64
CA LYS A 205 -9.54 -1.55 -14.90
C LYS A 205 -10.24 -0.27 -15.36
N ALA A 206 -9.66 0.88 -15.12
CA ALA A 206 -10.17 2.16 -15.61
C ALA A 206 -9.67 2.50 -17.04
N LEU A 207 -8.68 1.76 -17.58
CA LEU A 207 -8.10 2.02 -18.89
C LEU A 207 -8.35 0.93 -19.93
N HIS A 208 -8.46 -0.34 -19.53
CA HIS A 208 -8.41 -1.49 -20.46
C HIS A 208 -9.52 -1.54 -21.52
N ASP A 209 -10.65 -0.86 -21.29
CA ASP A 209 -11.74 -0.74 -22.29
C ASP A 209 -11.60 0.51 -23.16
N GLU A 210 -10.78 1.46 -22.76
CA GLU A 210 -10.62 2.74 -23.45
C GLU A 210 -9.33 2.79 -24.25
N CYS A 211 -8.32 2.03 -23.82
CA CYS A 211 -6.96 2.04 -24.37
C CYS A 211 -6.61 0.68 -24.95
N ASP A 212 -6.04 0.67 -26.16
CA ASP A 212 -5.49 -0.54 -26.80
C ASP A 212 -3.99 -0.74 -26.50
N GLN A 213 -3.35 0.26 -25.88
CA GLN A 213 -2.00 0.20 -25.35
C GLN A 213 -2.00 0.71 -23.91
N VAL A 214 -1.46 -0.07 -22.98
CA VAL A 214 -1.38 0.29 -21.56
C VAL A 214 -0.03 -0.18 -21.00
N ILE A 215 0.58 0.65 -20.16
CA ILE A 215 1.76 0.28 -19.37
C ILE A 215 1.54 0.62 -17.89
N SER A 216 2.17 -0.13 -17.00
CA SER A 216 2.39 0.35 -15.63
C SER A 216 3.38 1.51 -15.70
N PHE A 217 2.96 2.70 -15.23
CA PHE A 217 3.83 3.89 -15.28
C PHE A 217 5.06 3.68 -14.39
N PRO A 218 6.28 3.91 -14.88
CA PRO A 218 7.49 3.53 -14.16
C PRO A 218 7.69 4.36 -12.87
N PRO A 219 8.15 3.72 -11.77
CA PRO A 219 8.50 4.41 -10.53
C PRO A 219 9.62 5.43 -10.72
N GLY A 220 9.58 6.53 -9.95
CA GLY A 220 10.62 7.56 -10.01
C GLY A 220 10.70 8.33 -11.32
N HIS A 221 9.61 8.34 -12.09
CA HIS A 221 9.51 9.06 -13.36
C HIS A 221 8.37 10.08 -13.34
N PHE A 222 8.48 11.07 -14.20
CA PHE A 222 7.38 11.93 -14.60
C PHE A 222 7.19 11.91 -16.13
N TYR A 223 5.96 12.10 -16.57
CA TYR A 223 5.59 12.36 -17.96
C TYR A 223 5.30 13.84 -18.13
N ASP A 224 5.75 14.42 -19.23
CA ASP A 224 5.48 15.81 -19.63
C ASP A 224 4.86 15.84 -21.01
N SER A 225 3.62 16.32 -21.13
CA SER A 225 2.93 16.41 -22.42
C SER A 225 3.55 17.41 -23.38
N ALA A 226 4.25 18.44 -22.89
CA ALA A 226 4.91 19.43 -23.75
C ALA A 226 6.06 18.80 -24.55
N THR A 227 6.74 17.83 -23.98
CA THR A 227 7.83 17.07 -24.64
C THR A 227 7.38 15.71 -25.13
N GLN A 228 6.22 15.23 -24.69
CA GLN A 228 5.70 13.86 -24.89
C GLN A 228 6.67 12.77 -24.39
N LYS A 229 7.48 13.08 -23.37
CA LYS A 229 8.48 12.17 -22.82
C LYS A 229 8.18 11.78 -21.39
N THR A 230 8.57 10.56 -21.08
CA THR A 230 8.69 10.07 -19.70
C THR A 230 10.14 10.14 -19.29
N GLU A 231 10.45 10.88 -18.23
CA GLU A 231 11.81 11.12 -17.75
C GLU A 231 11.98 10.65 -16.32
N ARG A 232 13.13 10.05 -16.02
CA ARG A 232 13.49 9.59 -14.69
C ARG A 232 14.03 10.74 -13.85
N TYR A 233 13.35 11.06 -12.74
CA TYR A 233 13.81 12.06 -11.77
C TYR A 233 14.57 11.45 -10.60
N PHE A 234 14.18 10.23 -10.13
CA PHE A 234 14.81 9.58 -9.00
C PHE A 234 16.03 8.78 -9.43
N LYS A 235 17.25 9.23 -9.03
CA LYS A 235 18.54 8.67 -9.45
C LYS A 235 19.44 8.45 -8.22
N PRO A 236 19.10 7.54 -7.28
CA PRO A 236 19.94 7.25 -6.13
C PRO A 236 21.24 6.52 -6.56
N SER A 237 22.31 6.64 -5.78
CA SER A 237 23.60 6.02 -6.06
C SER A 237 23.51 4.49 -6.24
N TRP A 238 22.72 3.83 -5.42
CA TRP A 238 22.52 2.38 -5.50
C TRP A 238 21.74 1.92 -6.74
N TRP A 239 21.07 2.82 -7.46
CA TRP A 239 20.36 2.51 -8.72
C TRP A 239 21.22 2.79 -9.96
N ALA A 240 22.43 3.26 -9.81
CA ALA A 240 23.34 3.55 -10.92
C ALA A 240 23.84 2.30 -11.68
N GLY A 241 23.53 1.11 -11.17
CA GLY A 241 24.02 -0.17 -11.68
C GLY A 241 23.62 -0.58 -13.08
N ASP A 242 22.75 0.18 -13.80
CA ASP A 242 22.54 -0.04 -15.23
C ASP A 242 23.70 0.57 -16.05
N GLU A 243 24.42 1.56 -15.49
CA GLU A 243 25.58 2.20 -16.10
C GLU A 243 26.90 1.59 -15.58
N ASP A 244 26.95 1.13 -14.34
CA ASP A 244 28.05 0.37 -13.72
C ASP A 244 27.53 -0.74 -12.78
N PRO A 245 27.20 -1.93 -13.32
CA PRO A 245 26.67 -3.04 -12.54
C PRO A 245 27.66 -3.60 -11.49
N LYS A 246 28.87 -3.10 -11.42
CA LYS A 246 29.92 -3.56 -10.49
C LYS A 246 30.17 -2.62 -9.31
N ALA A 247 29.47 -1.49 -9.23
CA ALA A 247 29.58 -0.59 -8.09
C ALA A 247 28.99 -1.26 -6.84
N ILE A 248 29.84 -1.88 -6.04
CA ILE A 248 29.49 -2.53 -4.79
C ILE A 248 29.75 -1.55 -3.64
N PRO A 249 28.80 -1.28 -2.74
CA PRO A 249 29.01 -0.41 -1.62
C PRO A 249 30.05 -0.99 -0.65
N THR A 250 30.81 -0.09 -0.03
CA THR A 250 31.90 -0.44 0.89
C THR A 250 31.69 0.08 2.31
N GLN A 251 30.55 0.70 2.58
CA GLN A 251 30.27 1.32 3.87
C GLN A 251 30.01 0.24 4.93
N GLU A 252 30.75 0.30 6.02
CA GLU A 252 30.50 -0.55 7.18
C GLU A 252 29.16 -0.18 7.82
N VAL A 253 28.46 -1.17 8.39
CA VAL A 253 27.18 -0.92 9.06
C VAL A 253 27.37 -0.11 10.33
N ASP A 254 26.62 0.98 10.45
CA ASP A 254 26.36 1.64 11.73
C ASP A 254 24.96 1.24 12.22
N TYR A 255 24.90 0.33 13.17
CA TYR A 255 23.64 -0.19 13.70
C TYR A 255 22.76 0.89 14.33
N LYS A 256 23.36 1.94 14.90
CA LYS A 256 22.62 3.06 15.48
C LYS A 256 21.96 3.89 14.38
N VAL A 257 22.72 4.27 13.35
CA VAL A 257 22.21 5.04 12.21
C VAL A 257 21.11 4.26 11.49
N LEU A 258 21.31 2.96 11.29
CA LEU A 258 20.30 2.09 10.65
C LEU A 258 19.01 2.06 11.46
N ARG A 259 19.09 1.90 12.78
CA ARG A 259 17.92 1.92 13.68
C ARG A 259 17.21 3.26 13.65
N GLU A 260 17.93 4.36 13.89
CA GLU A 260 17.37 5.71 13.95
C GLU A 260 16.72 6.12 12.62
N SER A 261 17.26 5.66 11.47
CA SER A 261 16.66 5.92 10.16
C SER A 261 15.31 5.20 9.99
N LEU A 262 15.15 3.97 10.51
CA LEU A 262 13.86 3.28 10.49
C LEU A 262 12.86 3.90 11.46
N GLU A 263 13.30 4.30 12.64
CA GLU A 263 12.44 5.02 13.60
C GLU A 263 11.90 6.31 12.99
N LYS A 264 12.77 7.09 12.33
CA LYS A 264 12.38 8.30 11.60
C LYS A 264 11.40 7.99 10.45
N ALA A 265 11.63 6.90 9.71
CA ALA A 265 10.76 6.46 8.62
C ALA A 265 9.36 6.04 9.11
N VAL A 266 9.26 5.38 10.26
CA VAL A 266 7.97 5.07 10.89
C VAL A 266 7.31 6.34 11.39
N LYS A 267 8.03 7.18 12.15
CA LYS A 267 7.50 8.41 12.77
C LYS A 267 6.81 9.30 11.74
N LYS A 268 7.45 9.61 10.61
CA LYS A 268 6.87 10.49 9.59
C LYS A 268 5.62 9.90 8.91
N ARG A 269 5.45 8.56 8.93
CA ARG A 269 4.28 7.86 8.38
C ARG A 269 3.11 7.74 9.35
N LEU A 270 3.26 8.21 10.59
CA LEU A 270 2.16 8.31 11.54
C LEU A 270 1.29 9.56 11.32
N MET A 271 1.64 10.43 10.38
CA MET A 271 0.86 11.60 9.99
C MET A 271 -0.56 11.18 9.58
N SER A 272 -1.57 11.48 10.39
CA SER A 272 -2.95 11.04 10.17
C SER A 272 -3.94 11.82 11.04
N GLU A 273 -5.07 12.23 10.44
CA GLU A 273 -6.23 12.78 11.17
C GLU A 273 -7.30 11.72 11.47
N VAL A 274 -7.03 10.45 11.12
CA VAL A 274 -7.97 9.34 11.26
C VAL A 274 -7.34 8.18 12.03
N PRO A 275 -8.17 7.26 12.61
CA PRO A 275 -7.65 6.08 13.29
C PRO A 275 -6.76 5.23 12.40
N TYR A 276 -5.63 4.77 12.94
CA TYR A 276 -4.67 3.91 12.27
C TYR A 276 -4.26 2.70 13.12
N GLY A 277 -3.64 1.72 12.47
CA GLY A 277 -3.09 0.55 13.13
C GLY A 277 -1.91 -0.05 12.39
N VAL A 278 -1.53 -1.27 12.74
CA VAL A 278 -0.43 -2.00 12.11
C VAL A 278 -0.88 -3.40 11.67
N LEU A 279 -0.38 -3.85 10.53
CA LEU A 279 -0.45 -5.26 10.14
C LEU A 279 0.64 -6.01 10.90
N LEU A 280 0.28 -7.07 11.63
CA LEU A 280 1.18 -7.79 12.52
C LEU A 280 1.10 -9.29 12.25
N SER A 281 2.06 -9.84 11.53
CA SER A 281 2.19 -11.30 11.28
C SER A 281 3.04 -12.01 12.33
N GLY A 282 3.63 -11.28 13.28
CA GLY A 282 4.59 -11.85 14.22
C GLY A 282 5.96 -12.19 13.61
N GLY A 283 6.18 -11.87 12.33
CA GLY A 283 7.50 -11.85 11.71
C GLY A 283 8.31 -10.64 12.16
N LEU A 284 9.64 -10.67 11.94
CA LEU A 284 10.56 -9.60 12.33
C LEU A 284 10.08 -8.22 11.85
N ASP A 285 9.77 -8.10 10.57
CA ASP A 285 9.52 -6.82 9.91
C ASP A 285 8.30 -6.11 10.44
N SER A 286 7.14 -6.81 10.43
CA SER A 286 5.88 -6.29 10.96
C SER A 286 5.97 -5.97 12.44
N SER A 287 6.71 -6.79 13.20
CA SER A 287 6.88 -6.59 14.65
C SER A 287 7.79 -5.41 14.97
N LEU A 288 8.86 -5.14 14.18
CA LEU A 288 9.68 -3.94 14.33
C LEU A 288 8.88 -2.66 14.04
N ILE A 289 8.10 -2.65 12.96
CA ILE A 289 7.23 -1.52 12.65
C ILE A 289 6.22 -1.30 13.78
N ALA A 290 5.60 -2.37 14.29
CA ALA A 290 4.66 -2.30 15.41
C ALA A 290 5.34 -1.80 16.69
N ALA A 291 6.56 -2.26 17.00
CA ALA A 291 7.32 -1.84 18.17
C ALA A 291 7.66 -0.34 18.17
N ILE A 292 8.12 0.17 17.02
CA ILE A 292 8.42 1.59 16.87
C ILE A 292 7.12 2.42 16.92
N ALA A 293 6.09 2.00 16.19
CA ALA A 293 4.80 2.70 16.17
C ALA A 293 4.13 2.74 17.55
N ALA A 294 4.19 1.65 18.32
CA ALA A 294 3.65 1.61 19.69
C ALA A 294 4.35 2.63 20.61
N ARG A 295 5.69 2.69 20.55
CA ARG A 295 6.48 3.67 21.33
C ARG A 295 6.17 5.11 20.97
N GLU A 296 6.04 5.41 19.66
CA GLU A 296 5.69 6.77 19.20
C GLU A 296 4.24 7.14 19.60
N THR A 297 3.29 6.21 19.47
CA THR A 297 1.90 6.42 19.93
C THR A 297 1.82 6.70 21.42
N GLU A 298 2.59 5.96 22.25
CA GLU A 298 2.65 6.17 23.69
C GLU A 298 3.25 7.54 24.05
N LYS A 299 4.31 7.98 23.37
CA LYS A 299 4.91 9.32 23.56
C LYS A 299 3.88 10.42 23.29
N VAL A 300 3.10 10.32 22.22
CA VAL A 300 2.04 11.27 21.87
C VAL A 300 0.95 11.28 22.93
N ALA A 301 0.48 10.12 23.37
CA ALA A 301 -0.56 10.00 24.40
C ALA A 301 -0.11 10.64 25.73
N LEU A 302 1.13 10.38 26.15
CA LEU A 302 1.71 10.98 27.37
C LEU A 302 1.86 12.50 27.26
N ALA A 303 2.26 13.02 26.09
CA ALA A 303 2.37 14.46 25.85
C ALA A 303 0.99 15.14 25.95
N GLN A 304 -0.05 14.54 25.37
CA GLN A 304 -1.44 15.03 25.45
C GLN A 304 -1.97 15.03 26.88
N GLN A 305 -1.70 13.97 27.66
CA GLN A 305 -2.09 13.91 29.08
C GLN A 305 -1.41 15.00 29.92
N LYS A 306 -0.12 15.25 29.69
CA LYS A 306 0.64 16.31 30.37
C LYS A 306 0.10 17.71 30.02
N ALA A 307 -0.27 17.95 28.75
CA ALA A 307 -0.86 19.22 28.32
C ALA A 307 -2.24 19.46 28.98
N HIS A 308 -3.07 18.42 29.06
CA HIS A 308 -4.38 18.47 29.74
C HIS A 308 -4.22 18.74 31.24
N SER A 309 -3.31 18.05 31.92
CA SER A 309 -3.07 18.25 33.36
C SER A 309 -2.42 19.61 33.70
N ALA A 310 -1.73 20.23 32.75
CA ALA A 310 -1.13 21.58 32.91
C ALA A 310 -2.15 22.71 32.66
N GLY A 311 -3.45 22.41 32.48
CA GLY A 311 -4.50 23.42 32.28
C GLY A 311 -4.38 24.19 30.95
N ARG A 312 -3.51 23.76 30.04
CA ARG A 312 -3.52 24.23 28.66
C ARG A 312 -4.72 23.57 27.97
N GLN A 313 -5.82 24.33 27.83
CA GLN A 313 -6.85 23.92 26.88
C GLN A 313 -6.16 23.74 25.53
N SER A 314 -6.25 22.54 24.98
CA SER A 314 -5.90 22.36 23.58
C SER A 314 -6.73 23.37 22.79
N THR A 315 -6.10 24.17 21.97
CA THR A 315 -6.75 25.14 21.07
C THR A 315 -7.69 24.47 20.06
N SER A 316 -7.92 23.16 20.19
CA SER A 316 -8.83 22.32 19.40
C SER A 316 -10.33 22.47 19.71
N GLN A 317 -10.75 23.44 20.55
CA GLN A 317 -12.17 23.76 20.77
C GLN A 317 -12.66 24.99 20.00
N SER A 318 -12.06 25.35 18.90
CA SER A 318 -12.66 26.31 17.97
C SER A 318 -13.32 25.58 16.80
N ASN A 319 -14.62 25.35 16.93
CA ASN A 319 -15.56 25.12 15.82
C ASN A 319 -15.26 24.01 14.80
N GLY A 320 -14.89 22.80 15.22
CA GLY A 320 -14.93 21.62 14.32
C GLY A 320 -13.89 21.58 13.20
N LEU A 321 -12.97 22.51 13.13
CA LEU A 321 -11.85 22.55 12.18
C LEU A 321 -10.56 22.27 12.98
N VAL A 322 -10.18 21.00 13.05
CA VAL A 322 -8.84 20.63 13.50
C VAL A 322 -7.92 20.79 12.29
N GLY A 323 -7.39 21.99 12.11
CA GLY A 323 -6.30 22.24 11.18
C GLY A 323 -4.98 21.81 11.79
N PHE A 324 -4.03 21.35 10.97
CA PHE A 324 -2.64 21.25 11.38
C PHE A 324 -2.16 22.63 11.86
N ASP A 325 -1.45 22.65 12.98
CA ASP A 325 -0.84 23.88 13.49
C ASP A 325 0.33 24.24 12.56
N ASP A 326 0.15 25.27 11.72
CA ASP A 326 1.19 25.72 10.79
C ASP A 326 2.44 26.25 11.52
N ASP A 327 2.32 26.54 12.83
CA ASP A 327 3.44 26.98 13.69
C ASP A 327 4.24 25.81 14.30
N ALA A 328 3.76 24.56 14.15
CA ALA A 328 4.49 23.39 14.65
C ALA A 328 5.86 23.25 13.96
N SER A 329 6.81 22.64 14.68
CA SER A 329 8.15 22.42 14.12
C SER A 329 8.07 21.45 12.93
N PRO A 330 8.98 21.55 11.94
CA PRO A 330 9.01 20.62 10.79
C PRO A 330 9.12 19.14 11.18
N ASP A 331 9.65 18.86 12.38
CA ASP A 331 9.88 17.51 12.93
C ASP A 331 8.69 17.01 13.78
N GLU A 332 7.69 17.86 14.07
CA GLU A 332 6.49 17.46 14.76
C GLU A 332 5.51 16.81 13.77
N VAL A 333 5.11 15.59 14.08
CA VAL A 333 4.10 14.85 13.33
C VAL A 333 2.77 15.05 14.05
N ASP A 334 1.81 15.70 13.39
CA ASP A 334 0.44 15.77 13.89
C ASP A 334 -0.20 14.41 13.74
N THR A 335 -0.34 13.76 14.87
CA THR A 335 -1.06 12.50 14.99
C THR A 335 -2.26 12.72 15.90
N LEU A 336 -3.44 12.73 15.32
CA LEU A 336 -4.68 12.67 16.10
C LEU A 336 -4.97 11.21 16.40
N THR A 337 -4.35 10.66 17.44
CA THR A 337 -4.73 9.34 17.93
C THR A 337 -5.99 9.49 18.77
N SER A 338 -7.13 9.09 18.21
CA SER A 338 -8.34 8.88 19.00
C SER A 338 -8.23 7.68 19.92
N TRP A 339 -7.20 6.85 19.74
CA TRP A 339 -6.96 5.63 20.50
C TRP A 339 -5.69 5.75 21.36
N PRO A 340 -5.80 5.52 22.67
CA PRO A 340 -4.65 5.67 23.58
C PRO A 340 -3.62 4.53 23.44
N ARG A 341 -3.95 3.47 22.70
CA ARG A 341 -3.09 2.30 22.44
C ARG A 341 -3.14 1.96 20.96
N LEU A 342 -2.00 1.53 20.43
CA LEU A 342 -1.90 1.07 19.05
C LEU A 342 -2.73 -0.20 18.83
N HIS A 343 -3.50 -0.25 17.76
CA HIS A 343 -4.23 -1.44 17.32
C HIS A 343 -3.39 -2.23 16.31
N SER A 344 -3.31 -3.55 16.50
CA SER A 344 -2.62 -4.47 15.60
C SER A 344 -3.58 -5.51 15.04
N PHE A 345 -3.33 -5.94 13.80
CA PHE A 345 -4.23 -6.81 13.04
C PHE A 345 -3.48 -7.98 12.43
N SER A 346 -4.01 -9.18 12.59
CA SER A 346 -3.49 -10.41 11.99
C SER A 346 -4.60 -11.26 11.37
N ILE A 347 -4.24 -12.10 10.41
CA ILE A 347 -5.13 -13.09 9.80
C ILE A 347 -4.36 -14.36 9.48
N GLY A 348 -5.01 -15.52 9.62
CA GLY A 348 -4.47 -16.81 9.23
C GLY A 348 -5.53 -17.90 9.31
N LEU A 349 -5.18 -19.11 8.91
CA LEU A 349 -5.95 -20.30 9.22
C LEU A 349 -5.84 -20.56 10.73
N GLU A 350 -6.81 -21.26 11.29
CA GLU A 350 -6.79 -21.59 12.71
C GLU A 350 -5.48 -22.30 13.10
N GLY A 351 -4.81 -21.80 14.14
CA GLY A 351 -3.53 -22.36 14.61
C GLY A 351 -2.32 -22.08 13.74
N SER A 352 -2.42 -21.19 12.75
CA SER A 352 -1.31 -20.85 11.86
C SER A 352 -0.09 -20.26 12.59
N PRO A 353 1.14 -20.50 12.08
CA PRO A 353 2.38 -20.01 12.72
C PRO A 353 2.40 -18.50 12.94
N ASP A 354 1.87 -17.73 11.99
CA ASP A 354 1.85 -16.28 12.07
C ASP A 354 0.89 -15.76 13.14
N LEU A 355 -0.29 -16.37 13.31
CA LEU A 355 -1.20 -15.99 14.39
C LEU A 355 -0.59 -16.23 15.77
N LEU A 356 0.09 -17.37 15.95
CA LEU A 356 0.76 -17.68 17.22
C LEU A 356 1.86 -16.66 17.54
N ALA A 357 2.70 -16.33 16.56
CA ALA A 357 3.78 -15.35 16.73
C ALA A 357 3.25 -13.92 16.89
N ALA A 358 2.16 -13.57 16.19
CA ALA A 358 1.52 -12.27 16.32
C ALA A 358 0.98 -12.01 17.73
N ARG A 359 0.39 -13.03 18.38
CA ARG A 359 -0.05 -12.94 19.79
C ARG A 359 1.11 -12.61 20.72
N VAL A 360 2.23 -13.35 20.60
CA VAL A 360 3.43 -13.11 21.40
C VAL A 360 3.95 -11.69 21.23
N ALA A 361 4.05 -11.22 19.97
CA ALA A 361 4.49 -9.86 19.69
C ALA A 361 3.50 -8.82 20.24
N ALA A 362 2.19 -9.02 20.05
CA ALA A 362 1.14 -8.10 20.49
C ALA A 362 1.09 -7.97 22.03
N ASP A 363 1.17 -9.10 22.74
CA ASP A 363 1.19 -9.14 24.20
C ASP A 363 2.42 -8.41 24.75
N TYR A 364 3.60 -8.66 24.16
CA TYR A 364 4.82 -7.97 24.52
C TYR A 364 4.74 -6.48 24.29
N LEU A 365 4.22 -6.04 23.15
CA LEU A 365 4.11 -4.63 22.76
C LEU A 365 2.96 -3.92 23.47
N GLY A 366 2.02 -4.64 24.06
CA GLY A 366 0.84 -4.08 24.70
C GLY A 366 -0.16 -3.47 23.74
N THR A 367 -0.22 -3.92 22.49
CA THR A 367 -1.20 -3.46 21.50
C THR A 367 -2.61 -3.98 21.79
N VAL A 368 -3.63 -3.33 21.22
CA VAL A 368 -4.98 -3.90 21.16
C VAL A 368 -5.01 -4.81 19.94
N HIS A 369 -4.79 -6.10 20.16
CA HIS A 369 -4.65 -7.06 19.07
C HIS A 369 -6.00 -7.57 18.57
N HIS A 370 -6.16 -7.58 17.25
CA HIS A 370 -7.32 -8.13 16.54
C HIS A 370 -6.87 -9.27 15.64
N GLU A 371 -7.19 -10.46 16.08
CA GLU A 371 -6.90 -11.68 15.36
C GLU A 371 -8.13 -12.15 14.58
N TYR A 372 -7.95 -12.49 13.32
CA TYR A 372 -8.99 -13.04 12.47
C TYR A 372 -8.56 -14.36 11.87
N THR A 373 -9.51 -15.25 11.71
CA THR A 373 -9.32 -16.51 10.98
C THR A 373 -10.11 -16.48 9.67
N PHE A 374 -9.65 -17.27 8.72
CA PHE A 374 -10.38 -17.59 7.49
C PHE A 374 -10.25 -19.08 7.18
N THR A 375 -11.13 -19.63 6.35
CA THR A 375 -11.04 -21.01 5.88
C THR A 375 -10.46 -21.07 4.48
N VAL A 376 -10.00 -22.25 4.05
CA VAL A 376 -9.52 -22.45 2.67
C VAL A 376 -10.63 -22.12 1.67
N GLU A 377 -11.87 -22.50 1.97
CA GLU A 377 -13.04 -22.21 1.12
C GLU A 377 -13.28 -20.71 0.99
N GLU A 378 -13.26 -19.95 2.09
CA GLU A 378 -13.38 -18.49 2.05
C GLU A 378 -12.26 -17.85 1.22
N GLY A 379 -11.06 -18.42 1.30
CA GLY A 379 -9.92 -17.99 0.48
C GLY A 379 -10.17 -18.26 -1.01
N LEU A 380 -10.63 -19.47 -1.36
CA LEU A 380 -10.93 -19.85 -2.75
C LEU A 380 -12.06 -19.02 -3.35
N ASP A 381 -13.12 -18.75 -2.59
CA ASP A 381 -14.24 -17.91 -3.00
C ASP A 381 -13.80 -16.45 -3.28
N ALA A 382 -12.74 -15.99 -2.63
CA ALA A 382 -12.24 -14.64 -2.81
C ALA A 382 -11.25 -14.48 -3.99
N VAL A 383 -10.67 -15.56 -4.54
CA VAL A 383 -9.56 -15.51 -5.51
C VAL A 383 -9.92 -14.69 -6.75
N GLU A 384 -11.11 -14.85 -7.32
CA GLU A 384 -11.53 -14.12 -8.53
C GLU A 384 -11.61 -12.61 -8.27
N GLU A 385 -12.23 -12.18 -7.16
CA GLU A 385 -12.30 -10.77 -6.74
C GLU A 385 -10.90 -10.22 -6.45
N VAL A 386 -10.04 -11.01 -5.82
CA VAL A 386 -8.65 -10.63 -5.56
C VAL A 386 -7.91 -10.37 -6.86
N ILE A 387 -8.03 -11.24 -7.87
CA ILE A 387 -7.42 -11.06 -9.20
C ILE A 387 -7.96 -9.80 -9.89
N TYR A 388 -9.27 -9.55 -9.81
CA TYR A 388 -9.88 -8.32 -10.34
C TYR A 388 -9.28 -7.06 -9.71
N HIS A 389 -9.07 -7.06 -8.38
CA HIS A 389 -8.49 -5.91 -7.71
C HIS A 389 -6.97 -5.78 -7.95
N LEU A 390 -6.23 -6.88 -7.95
CA LEU A 390 -4.79 -6.90 -8.17
C LEU A 390 -4.39 -6.53 -9.60
N GLU A 391 -5.18 -6.96 -10.60
CA GLU A 391 -4.88 -6.78 -12.02
C GLU A 391 -3.56 -7.46 -12.43
N THR A 392 -3.31 -8.65 -11.88
CA THR A 392 -2.15 -9.48 -12.19
C THR A 392 -2.53 -10.96 -12.14
N TYR A 393 -1.76 -11.78 -12.86
CA TYR A 393 -1.84 -13.24 -12.82
C TYR A 393 -0.59 -13.88 -12.17
N ASP A 394 0.20 -13.10 -11.46
CA ASP A 394 1.33 -13.63 -10.71
C ASP A 394 0.87 -14.49 -9.53
N VAL A 395 1.29 -15.76 -9.53
CA VAL A 395 0.87 -16.76 -8.54
C VAL A 395 1.26 -16.33 -7.13
N THR A 396 2.47 -15.82 -6.93
CA THR A 396 2.97 -15.37 -5.63
C THR A 396 2.12 -14.24 -5.06
N THR A 397 1.86 -13.25 -5.91
CA THR A 397 1.05 -12.08 -5.54
C THR A 397 -0.37 -12.48 -5.18
N VAL A 398 -1.01 -13.39 -5.94
CA VAL A 398 -2.38 -13.84 -5.65
C VAL A 398 -2.45 -14.63 -4.35
N ARG A 399 -1.53 -15.60 -4.13
CA ARG A 399 -1.47 -16.39 -2.88
C ARG A 399 -1.38 -15.51 -1.63
N ALA A 400 -0.49 -14.52 -1.65
CA ALA A 400 -0.27 -13.62 -0.52
C ALA A 400 -1.34 -12.54 -0.38
N SER A 401 -1.96 -12.10 -1.48
CA SER A 401 -2.97 -11.06 -1.46
C SER A 401 -4.31 -11.52 -0.91
N THR A 402 -4.68 -12.77 -1.08
CA THR A 402 -5.98 -13.28 -0.65
C THR A 402 -6.21 -13.10 0.86
N PRO A 403 -5.31 -13.53 1.77
CA PRO A 403 -5.49 -13.27 3.19
C PRO A 403 -5.42 -11.76 3.51
N MET A 404 -4.56 -10.98 2.84
CA MET A 404 -4.49 -9.53 3.04
C MET A 404 -5.78 -8.82 2.64
N TYR A 405 -6.41 -9.23 1.54
CA TYR A 405 -7.71 -8.73 1.08
C TYR A 405 -8.81 -9.02 2.12
N LEU A 406 -8.88 -10.25 2.63
CA LEU A 406 -9.85 -10.64 3.66
C LEU A 406 -9.65 -9.86 4.96
N LEU A 407 -8.38 -9.68 5.40
CA LEU A 407 -8.04 -8.89 6.57
C LEU A 407 -8.46 -7.43 6.40
N SER A 408 -8.17 -6.84 5.25
CA SER A 408 -8.48 -5.43 4.96
C SER A 408 -9.97 -5.14 5.06
N ARG A 409 -10.83 -6.08 4.66
CA ARG A 409 -12.29 -6.00 4.84
C ARG A 409 -12.68 -5.88 6.33
N LYS A 410 -12.03 -6.68 7.19
CA LYS A 410 -12.29 -6.66 8.65
C LYS A 410 -11.81 -5.35 9.28
N ILE A 411 -10.62 -4.90 8.92
CA ILE A 411 -10.05 -3.63 9.40
C ILE A 411 -10.94 -2.44 8.99
N LYS A 412 -11.39 -2.42 7.73
CA LYS A 412 -12.31 -1.38 7.23
C LYS A 412 -13.62 -1.34 8.02
N ALA A 413 -14.17 -2.49 8.37
CA ALA A 413 -15.41 -2.57 9.14
C ALA A 413 -15.28 -1.95 10.56
N MET A 414 -14.06 -1.84 11.09
CA MET A 414 -13.77 -1.16 12.36
C MET A 414 -13.58 0.37 12.20
N GLY A 415 -13.69 0.90 11.00
CA GLY A 415 -13.52 2.33 10.72
C GLY A 415 -12.06 2.79 10.57
N VAL A 416 -11.10 1.87 10.58
CA VAL A 416 -9.67 2.16 10.34
C VAL A 416 -9.48 2.49 8.86
N LYS A 417 -8.67 3.50 8.56
CA LYS A 417 -8.40 3.95 7.20
C LYS A 417 -6.94 3.84 6.77
N MET A 418 -6.02 3.69 7.72
CA MET A 418 -4.60 3.58 7.45
C MET A 418 -3.96 2.49 8.33
N VAL A 419 -3.06 1.73 7.73
CA VAL A 419 -2.24 0.75 8.46
C VAL A 419 -0.77 0.88 8.05
N LEU A 420 0.12 0.61 9.00
CA LEU A 420 1.53 0.42 8.72
C LEU A 420 1.79 -1.05 8.37
N SER A 421 2.69 -1.29 7.42
CA SER A 421 3.10 -2.62 6.95
C SER A 421 4.62 -2.77 6.94
N GLY A 422 5.10 -4.00 7.13
CA GLY A 422 6.51 -4.36 7.09
C GLY A 422 7.07 -4.67 5.69
N GLU A 423 6.36 -4.33 4.63
CA GLU A 423 6.80 -4.59 3.24
C GLU A 423 8.10 -3.86 2.88
N GLY A 424 8.95 -4.50 2.08
CA GLY A 424 10.20 -3.96 1.56
C GLY A 424 11.45 -4.43 2.31
N SER A 425 11.33 -4.96 3.51
CA SER A 425 12.47 -5.43 4.31
C SER A 425 13.17 -6.64 3.70
N ASP A 426 12.41 -7.58 3.15
CA ASP A 426 12.94 -8.81 2.53
C ASP A 426 13.82 -8.49 1.32
N GLU A 427 13.42 -7.52 0.52
CA GLU A 427 14.13 -7.08 -0.68
C GLU A 427 15.43 -6.35 -0.35
N ILE A 428 15.41 -5.53 0.71
CA ILE A 428 16.56 -4.70 1.11
C ILE A 428 17.66 -5.54 1.77
N PHE A 429 17.27 -6.54 2.56
CA PHE A 429 18.19 -7.31 3.40
C PHE A 429 18.27 -8.79 3.01
N GLY A 430 17.76 -9.18 1.84
CA GLY A 430 17.80 -10.56 1.37
C GLY A 430 17.05 -11.53 2.30
N GLY A 431 15.85 -11.15 2.74
CA GLY A 431 15.10 -11.93 3.74
C GLY A 431 14.45 -13.20 3.20
N TYR A 432 14.25 -13.33 1.90
CA TYR A 432 13.68 -14.54 1.30
C TYR A 432 14.68 -15.70 1.37
N LEU A 433 14.20 -16.90 1.72
CA LEU A 433 15.07 -18.06 1.94
C LEU A 433 15.94 -18.43 0.73
N TYR A 434 15.50 -18.15 -0.49
CA TYR A 434 16.30 -18.42 -1.67
C TYR A 434 17.61 -17.60 -1.75
N PHE A 435 17.74 -16.49 -0.99
CA PHE A 435 19.00 -15.74 -0.91
C PHE A 435 20.16 -16.54 -0.30
N HIS A 436 19.86 -17.64 0.43
CA HIS A 436 20.87 -18.60 0.87
C HIS A 436 21.66 -19.24 -0.30
N ALA A 437 21.07 -19.26 -1.51
CA ALA A 437 21.71 -19.77 -2.70
C ALA A 437 22.59 -18.74 -3.44
N ALA A 438 22.69 -17.49 -2.95
CA ALA A 438 23.47 -16.44 -3.60
C ALA A 438 24.93 -16.87 -3.79
N PRO A 439 25.48 -16.83 -5.02
CA PRO A 439 26.84 -17.30 -5.29
C PRO A 439 27.92 -16.44 -4.61
N SER A 440 27.68 -15.13 -4.51
CA SER A 440 28.60 -14.15 -3.91
C SER A 440 27.84 -13.01 -3.22
N ALA A 441 28.55 -12.21 -2.43
CA ALA A 441 28.01 -10.99 -1.82
C ALA A 441 27.60 -9.95 -2.89
N ALA A 442 28.29 -9.91 -4.02
CA ALA A 442 27.94 -9.06 -5.14
C ALA A 442 26.60 -9.49 -5.77
N ASP A 443 26.43 -10.81 -6.05
CA ASP A 443 25.18 -11.34 -6.59
C ASP A 443 24.00 -11.12 -5.63
N PHE A 444 24.23 -11.30 -4.33
CA PHE A 444 23.26 -11.00 -3.28
C PHE A 444 22.80 -9.54 -3.34
N HIS A 445 23.74 -8.59 -3.41
CA HIS A 445 23.44 -7.16 -3.48
C HIS A 445 22.68 -6.79 -4.76
N GLN A 446 23.11 -7.32 -5.91
CA GLN A 446 22.43 -7.07 -7.18
C GLN A 446 20.99 -7.60 -7.17
N GLU A 447 20.76 -8.74 -6.55
CA GLU A 447 19.40 -9.27 -6.40
C GLU A 447 18.56 -8.40 -5.47
N CYS A 448 19.11 -7.89 -4.34
CA CYS A 448 18.42 -6.92 -3.49
C CYS A 448 17.98 -5.68 -4.30
N ILE A 449 18.88 -5.09 -5.08
CA ILE A 449 18.56 -3.93 -5.95
C ILE A 449 17.48 -4.29 -6.96
N LYS A 450 17.60 -5.44 -7.64
CA LYS A 450 16.62 -5.92 -8.61
C LYS A 450 15.23 -6.06 -7.97
N ARG A 451 15.15 -6.63 -6.75
CA ARG A 451 13.88 -6.79 -6.03
C ARG A 451 13.29 -5.44 -5.63
N VAL A 452 14.08 -4.52 -5.10
CA VAL A 452 13.62 -3.16 -4.78
C VAL A 452 13.10 -2.42 -6.03
N LYS A 453 13.81 -2.51 -7.17
CA LYS A 453 13.38 -1.93 -8.45
C LYS A 453 12.02 -2.48 -8.91
N ASN A 454 11.74 -3.75 -8.64
CA ASN A 454 10.54 -4.46 -9.12
C ASN A 454 9.43 -4.57 -8.06
N LEU A 455 9.59 -4.00 -6.87
CA LEU A 455 8.57 -4.03 -5.81
C LEU A 455 7.17 -3.58 -6.29
N HIS A 456 7.13 -2.61 -7.17
CA HIS A 456 5.89 -2.06 -7.73
C HIS A 456 5.08 -3.05 -8.59
N THR A 457 5.67 -4.17 -8.99
CA THR A 457 5.00 -5.22 -9.78
C THR A 457 4.47 -6.38 -8.94
N ALA A 458 4.92 -6.51 -7.68
CA ALA A 458 4.56 -7.60 -6.77
C ALA A 458 4.17 -7.08 -5.38
N ASP A 459 5.14 -6.88 -4.48
CA ASP A 459 4.85 -6.65 -3.06
C ASP A 459 4.19 -5.29 -2.78
N CYS A 460 4.64 -4.20 -3.42
CA CYS A 460 3.95 -2.92 -3.35
C CYS A 460 2.59 -2.96 -4.06
N LEU A 461 2.49 -3.68 -5.20
CA LEU A 461 1.22 -3.88 -5.89
C LEU A 461 0.22 -4.57 -4.97
N ARG A 462 0.64 -5.68 -4.32
CA ARG A 462 -0.14 -6.42 -3.34
C ARG A 462 -0.58 -5.51 -2.20
N ALA A 463 0.38 -4.90 -1.49
CA ALA A 463 0.09 -4.06 -0.34
C ALA A 463 -0.88 -2.93 -0.67
N ASN A 464 -0.67 -2.25 -1.82
CA ASN A 464 -1.56 -1.17 -2.24
C ASN A 464 -2.94 -1.66 -2.66
N LYS A 465 -3.01 -2.62 -3.61
CA LYS A 465 -4.30 -3.01 -4.21
C LYS A 465 -5.17 -3.86 -3.31
N SER A 466 -4.59 -4.78 -2.51
CA SER A 466 -5.38 -5.61 -1.58
C SER A 466 -6.04 -4.77 -0.48
N THR A 467 -5.32 -3.77 0.04
CA THR A 467 -5.86 -2.89 1.08
C THR A 467 -6.82 -1.87 0.49
N MET A 468 -6.45 -1.26 -0.64
CA MET A 468 -7.29 -0.28 -1.32
C MET A 468 -8.56 -0.87 -1.93
N ALA A 469 -8.65 -2.18 -2.16
CA ALA A 469 -9.90 -2.86 -2.49
C ALA A 469 -11.01 -2.56 -1.47
N TRP A 470 -10.64 -2.23 -0.24
CA TRP A 470 -11.54 -1.87 0.86
C TRP A 470 -11.37 -0.41 1.33
N GLY A 471 -10.66 0.42 0.58
CA GLY A 471 -10.37 1.79 0.98
C GLY A 471 -9.59 1.85 2.29
N LEU A 472 -8.53 1.10 2.38
CA LEU A 472 -7.56 1.09 3.47
C LEU A 472 -6.18 1.42 2.89
N GLU A 473 -5.51 2.44 3.42
CA GLU A 473 -4.17 2.83 2.98
C GLU A 473 -3.10 2.07 3.74
N ALA A 474 -2.21 1.40 3.03
CA ALA A 474 -1.02 0.78 3.60
C ALA A 474 0.20 1.69 3.42
N ARG A 475 0.89 2.00 4.52
CA ARG A 475 2.15 2.75 4.55
C ARG A 475 3.32 1.82 4.87
N VAL A 476 4.43 1.98 4.15
CA VAL A 476 5.55 1.04 4.11
C VAL A 476 6.87 1.73 4.53
N PRO A 477 7.18 1.80 5.84
CA PRO A 477 8.35 2.53 6.34
C PRO A 477 9.69 2.04 5.81
N PHE A 478 9.86 0.75 5.54
CA PHE A 478 11.09 0.21 4.96
C PHE A 478 11.42 0.80 3.59
N LEU A 479 10.42 1.30 2.87
CA LEU A 479 10.60 1.91 1.54
C LEU A 479 10.79 3.44 1.61
N ASP A 480 11.16 3.94 2.77
CA ASP A 480 11.60 5.31 2.94
C ASP A 480 12.88 5.58 2.15
N LYS A 481 12.95 6.68 1.39
CA LYS A 481 14.10 6.93 0.51
C LYS A 481 15.43 7.10 1.26
N GLU A 482 15.40 7.69 2.48
CA GLU A 482 16.60 7.85 3.33
C GLU A 482 17.00 6.51 3.95
N PHE A 483 16.01 5.72 4.41
CA PHE A 483 16.25 4.38 4.92
C PHE A 483 16.78 3.43 3.84
N LEU A 484 16.23 3.48 2.62
CA LEU A 484 16.72 2.73 1.46
C LEU A 484 18.18 3.06 1.15
N GLN A 485 18.53 4.35 1.11
CA GLN A 485 19.91 4.78 0.87
C GLN A 485 20.83 4.23 1.97
N THR A 486 20.50 4.48 3.25
CA THR A 486 21.27 3.98 4.39
C THR A 486 21.47 2.48 4.35
N SER A 487 20.41 1.72 4.01
CA SER A 487 20.43 0.26 4.02
C SER A 487 21.16 -0.34 2.82
N LEU A 488 21.01 0.24 1.62
CA LEU A 488 21.62 -0.29 0.40
C LEU A 488 23.09 0.11 0.25
N ASP A 489 23.53 1.16 0.93
CA ASP A 489 24.96 1.54 0.99
C ASP A 489 25.80 0.65 1.93
N ILE A 490 25.15 -0.19 2.76
CA ILE A 490 25.85 -1.15 3.60
C ILE A 490 26.57 -2.18 2.74
N LYS A 491 27.86 -2.41 3.04
CA LYS A 491 28.72 -3.44 2.46
C LYS A 491 28.02 -4.81 2.44
N PRO A 492 27.87 -5.44 1.27
CA PRO A 492 27.09 -6.67 1.10
C PRO A 492 27.55 -7.83 1.96
N GLU A 493 28.87 -7.95 2.21
CA GLU A 493 29.45 -9.01 3.03
C GLU A 493 28.88 -9.04 4.45
N GLN A 494 28.37 -7.90 4.95
CA GLN A 494 27.74 -7.82 6.26
C GLN A 494 26.26 -8.21 6.26
N LYS A 495 25.65 -8.29 5.07
CA LYS A 495 24.25 -8.72 4.90
C LYS A 495 24.13 -10.20 4.57
N VAL A 496 25.17 -10.77 3.94
CA VAL A 496 25.22 -12.19 3.58
C VAL A 496 25.27 -13.04 4.85
N PHE A 497 24.59 -14.16 4.83
CA PHE A 497 24.57 -15.15 5.90
C PHE A 497 25.06 -16.50 5.38
N SER A 498 25.46 -17.39 6.29
CA SER A 498 26.13 -18.66 5.96
C SER A 498 25.24 -19.58 5.14
N LYS A 499 25.81 -20.20 4.10
CA LYS A 499 25.12 -21.21 3.29
C LYS A 499 24.79 -22.44 4.13
N GLY A 500 23.51 -22.62 4.45
CA GLY A 500 23.00 -23.88 5.00
C GLY A 500 23.30 -24.16 6.47
N SER A 501 23.75 -23.18 7.27
CA SER A 501 24.00 -23.38 8.69
C SER A 501 23.48 -22.22 9.55
N LEU A 502 22.41 -22.47 10.28
CA LEU A 502 21.96 -21.60 11.39
C LEU A 502 22.87 -21.74 12.63
N GLN A 503 23.98 -22.49 12.52
CA GLN A 503 24.88 -22.78 13.65
C GLN A 503 25.99 -21.73 13.82
N GLU A 504 26.22 -20.88 12.80
CA GLU A 504 27.19 -19.81 12.92
C GLU A 504 26.65 -18.68 13.81
N LYS A 505 27.45 -18.31 14.82
CA LYS A 505 27.10 -17.28 15.78
C LYS A 505 28.12 -16.16 15.76
N ASP A 506 27.63 -14.95 16.04
CA ASP A 506 28.49 -13.81 16.27
C ASP A 506 29.20 -13.89 17.65
N LYS A 507 30.06 -12.91 17.94
CA LYS A 507 30.79 -12.81 19.22
C LYS A 507 29.88 -12.71 20.47
N ASP A 508 28.64 -12.28 20.28
CA ASP A 508 27.64 -12.12 21.35
C ASP A 508 26.73 -13.38 21.45
N GLY A 509 27.01 -14.42 20.66
CA GLY A 509 26.26 -15.68 20.64
C GLY A 509 24.98 -15.66 19.83
N ARG A 510 24.71 -14.59 19.07
CA ARG A 510 23.53 -14.47 18.22
C ARG A 510 23.70 -15.21 16.88
N PRO A 511 22.66 -15.86 16.36
CA PRO A 511 22.76 -16.57 15.09
C PRO A 511 22.97 -15.60 13.91
N ILE A 512 23.86 -15.96 12.98
CA ILE A 512 24.05 -15.24 11.73
C ILE A 512 23.06 -15.82 10.71
N MET A 513 21.95 -15.14 10.54
CA MET A 513 20.82 -15.60 9.73
C MET A 513 20.32 -14.46 8.81
N GLU A 514 19.27 -14.72 8.03
CA GLU A 514 18.69 -13.69 7.15
C GLU A 514 18.35 -12.41 7.93
N LYS A 515 18.59 -11.25 7.30
CA LYS A 515 18.39 -9.90 7.89
C LYS A 515 19.25 -9.65 9.15
N TYR A 516 20.38 -10.33 9.31
CA TYR A 516 21.22 -10.21 10.51
C TYR A 516 21.49 -8.76 10.92
N VAL A 517 21.87 -7.89 9.97
CA VAL A 517 22.18 -6.48 10.28
C VAL A 517 20.99 -5.71 10.83
N LEU A 518 19.77 -6.01 10.34
CA LEU A 518 18.54 -5.41 10.85
C LEU A 518 18.22 -5.93 12.26
N ARG A 519 18.30 -7.24 12.48
CA ARG A 519 18.12 -7.85 13.80
C ARG A 519 19.08 -7.26 14.83
N LYS A 520 20.36 -7.18 14.48
CA LYS A 520 21.42 -6.64 15.35
C LYS A 520 21.23 -5.16 15.66
N ALA A 521 20.74 -4.37 14.72
CA ALA A 521 20.43 -2.96 14.93
C ALA A 521 19.35 -2.76 16.01
N PHE A 522 18.44 -3.71 16.17
CA PHE A 522 17.34 -3.67 17.14
C PHE A 522 17.52 -4.62 18.34
N ASP A 523 18.66 -5.33 18.43
CA ASP A 523 19.05 -6.15 19.60
C ASP A 523 19.59 -5.26 20.72
N VAL A 524 18.80 -4.26 21.11
CA VAL A 524 19.14 -3.27 22.13
C VAL A 524 17.90 -2.87 22.90
N SER A 525 18.11 -2.39 24.13
CA SER A 525 17.06 -1.73 24.92
C SER A 525 17.23 -0.21 24.77
N PRO A 526 16.40 0.47 23.95
CA PRO A 526 16.43 1.92 23.93
C PRO A 526 16.06 2.42 25.33
N ASP A 527 16.67 3.48 25.76
CA ASP A 527 16.46 4.06 27.11
C ASP A 527 16.91 3.16 28.29
N GLY A 528 17.56 2.02 28.01
CA GLY A 528 18.06 1.07 29.02
C GLY A 528 16.97 0.24 29.73
N GLU A 529 15.70 0.33 29.28
CA GLU A 529 14.58 -0.34 29.94
C GLU A 529 14.18 -1.63 29.21
N ARG A 530 13.35 -1.52 28.19
CA ARG A 530 12.75 -2.67 27.52
C ARG A 530 13.27 -2.82 26.08
N PRO A 531 13.72 -4.01 25.63
CA PRO A 531 14.05 -4.29 24.23
C PRO A 531 12.91 -3.91 23.28
N TYR A 532 13.21 -3.72 21.99
CA TYR A 532 12.17 -3.49 20.97
C TYR A 532 11.23 -4.70 20.85
N LEU A 533 11.80 -5.90 20.84
CA LEU A 533 11.09 -7.16 20.69
C LEU A 533 11.67 -8.21 21.64
N PRO A 534 10.90 -9.24 22.01
CA PRO A 534 11.45 -10.41 22.70
C PRO A 534 12.31 -11.22 21.74
N ASP A 535 13.29 -11.96 22.27
CA ASP A 535 14.25 -12.74 21.49
C ASP A 535 13.58 -13.74 20.53
N GLU A 536 12.49 -14.38 20.97
CA GLU A 536 11.74 -15.33 20.15
C GLU A 536 11.08 -14.72 18.89
N ILE A 537 10.88 -13.41 18.86
CA ILE A 537 10.39 -12.66 17.68
C ILE A 537 11.56 -12.03 16.93
N LEU A 538 12.50 -11.38 17.67
CA LEU A 538 13.64 -10.70 17.05
C LEU A 538 14.53 -11.68 16.26
N TRP A 539 14.67 -12.92 16.74
CA TRP A 539 15.50 -13.97 16.15
C TRP A 539 14.69 -15.11 15.53
N ARG A 540 13.36 -14.91 15.31
CA ARG A 540 12.51 -15.86 14.58
C ARG A 540 12.98 -15.98 13.15
N GLN A 541 13.10 -17.22 12.63
CA GLN A 541 13.40 -17.44 11.21
C GLN A 541 12.28 -16.90 10.32
N LYS A 542 12.66 -16.45 9.11
CA LYS A 542 11.72 -15.93 8.12
C LYS A 542 10.71 -17.00 7.72
N GLU A 543 9.44 -16.65 7.84
CA GLU A 543 8.30 -17.33 7.23
C GLU A 543 7.73 -16.44 6.13
N GLN A 544 7.48 -16.99 4.94
CA GLN A 544 6.83 -16.22 3.87
C GLN A 544 5.35 -16.05 4.20
N PHE A 545 4.79 -14.87 4.00
CA PHE A 545 3.41 -14.56 4.43
C PHE A 545 2.37 -15.55 3.89
N SER A 546 2.49 -15.97 2.61
CA SER A 546 1.60 -16.97 2.01
C SER A 546 1.68 -18.35 2.65
N ASP A 547 2.81 -18.70 3.29
CA ASP A 547 3.02 -19.94 4.04
C ASP A 547 2.63 -19.73 5.52
N GLY A 548 3.03 -18.62 6.12
CA GLY A 548 2.80 -18.28 7.53
C GLY A 548 1.34 -18.16 7.94
N VAL A 549 0.46 -17.79 7.02
CA VAL A 549 -1.00 -17.77 7.24
C VAL A 549 -1.62 -19.17 7.36
N GLY A 550 -0.83 -20.23 7.07
CA GLY A 550 -1.22 -21.62 7.18
C GLY A 550 -0.99 -22.38 5.88
N TYR A 551 -0.23 -23.46 5.95
CA TYR A 551 0.22 -24.25 4.79
C TYR A 551 -0.91 -24.80 3.93
N SER A 552 -2.03 -25.17 4.57
CA SER A 552 -3.23 -25.69 3.87
C SER A 552 -3.84 -24.68 2.90
N TRP A 553 -3.54 -23.38 3.01
CA TRP A 553 -4.02 -22.37 2.07
C TRP A 553 -3.47 -22.61 0.65
N ILE A 554 -2.15 -22.69 0.51
CA ILE A 554 -1.51 -22.94 -0.78
C ILE A 554 -1.88 -24.32 -1.32
N ASP A 555 -1.88 -25.33 -0.45
CA ASP A 555 -2.21 -26.72 -0.83
C ASP A 555 -3.67 -26.83 -1.29
N GLY A 556 -4.59 -26.11 -0.63
CA GLY A 556 -6.00 -26.01 -1.03
C GLY A 556 -6.18 -25.34 -2.39
N LEU A 557 -5.47 -24.26 -2.66
CA LEU A 557 -5.51 -23.56 -3.95
C LEU A 557 -4.97 -24.46 -5.08
N LYS A 558 -3.84 -25.13 -4.86
CA LYS A 558 -3.28 -26.11 -5.80
C LYS A 558 -4.26 -27.26 -6.08
N ALA A 559 -4.84 -27.84 -5.03
CA ALA A 559 -5.83 -28.91 -5.16
C ALA A 559 -7.12 -28.46 -5.88
N TYR A 560 -7.54 -27.23 -5.68
CA TYR A 560 -8.66 -26.64 -6.41
C TYR A 560 -8.32 -26.50 -7.90
N ALA A 561 -7.13 -25.99 -8.23
CA ALA A 561 -6.67 -25.84 -9.61
C ALA A 561 -6.54 -27.20 -10.33
N GLU A 562 -6.04 -28.24 -9.65
CA GLU A 562 -5.96 -29.61 -10.20
C GLU A 562 -7.33 -30.16 -10.60
N ARG A 563 -8.40 -29.82 -9.89
CA ARG A 563 -9.77 -30.23 -10.22
C ARG A 563 -10.43 -29.34 -11.28
N SER A 564 -10.02 -28.06 -11.36
CA SER A 564 -10.65 -27.06 -12.23
C SER A 564 -10.05 -27.01 -13.63
N VAL A 565 -8.79 -27.41 -13.80
CA VAL A 565 -8.06 -27.37 -15.07
C VAL A 565 -7.74 -28.78 -15.54
N SER A 566 -8.25 -29.15 -16.72
CA SER A 566 -8.00 -30.47 -17.30
C SER A 566 -6.58 -30.59 -17.89
N ASP A 567 -6.07 -31.81 -18.03
CA ASP A 567 -4.79 -32.07 -18.68
C ASP A 567 -4.81 -31.66 -20.17
N GLU A 568 -5.99 -31.74 -20.82
CA GLU A 568 -6.16 -31.22 -22.18
C GLU A 568 -5.98 -29.72 -22.27
N GLN A 569 -6.53 -28.95 -21.30
CA GLN A 569 -6.31 -27.50 -21.23
C GLN A 569 -4.84 -27.18 -21.01
N MET A 570 -4.15 -27.90 -20.11
CA MET A 570 -2.72 -27.69 -19.86
C MET A 570 -1.86 -28.03 -21.10
N SER A 571 -2.18 -29.09 -21.84
CA SER A 571 -1.44 -29.46 -23.05
C SER A 571 -1.52 -28.39 -24.15
N LYS A 572 -2.58 -27.56 -24.13
CA LYS A 572 -2.82 -26.44 -25.06
C LYS A 572 -2.46 -25.08 -24.48
N ALA A 573 -1.82 -25.03 -23.30
CA ALA A 573 -1.53 -23.78 -22.60
C ALA A 573 -0.68 -22.80 -23.45
N ALA A 574 0.35 -23.31 -24.14
CA ALA A 574 1.21 -22.50 -25.02
C ALA A 574 0.46 -21.96 -26.27
N GLU A 575 -0.52 -22.71 -26.77
CA GLU A 575 -1.35 -22.28 -27.88
C GLU A 575 -2.30 -21.16 -27.45
N ARG A 576 -2.93 -21.30 -26.27
CA ARG A 576 -3.87 -20.31 -25.73
C ARG A 576 -3.17 -19.07 -25.17
N TYR A 577 -2.06 -19.22 -24.46
CA TYR A 577 -1.31 -18.19 -23.75
C TYR A 577 0.13 -18.12 -24.24
N ALA A 578 0.32 -17.66 -25.48
CA ALA A 578 1.64 -17.52 -26.09
C ALA A 578 2.54 -16.52 -25.31
N LEU A 579 1.92 -15.47 -24.72
CA LEU A 579 2.59 -14.55 -23.83
C LEU A 579 2.58 -15.14 -22.41
N ASP A 580 3.76 -15.47 -21.90
CA ASP A 580 3.94 -15.91 -20.52
C ASP A 580 3.13 -17.17 -20.18
N THR A 581 3.38 -18.25 -20.93
CA THR A 581 2.67 -19.52 -20.85
C THR A 581 2.67 -20.09 -19.41
N PRO A 582 1.50 -20.40 -18.83
CA PRO A 582 1.43 -21.02 -17.51
C PRO A 582 2.02 -22.44 -17.51
N GLU A 583 2.87 -22.75 -16.52
CA GLU A 583 3.57 -24.02 -16.40
C GLU A 583 2.87 -25.01 -15.45
N THR A 584 1.90 -24.52 -14.64
CA THR A 584 1.14 -25.32 -13.67
C THR A 584 -0.35 -25.07 -13.84
N LYS A 585 -1.20 -26.01 -13.39
CA LYS A 585 -2.66 -25.83 -13.40
C LYS A 585 -3.11 -24.64 -12.55
N GLU A 586 -2.41 -24.37 -11.47
CA GLU A 586 -2.64 -23.18 -10.62
C GLU A 586 -2.38 -21.88 -11.41
N ALA A 587 -1.22 -21.78 -12.06
CA ALA A 587 -0.90 -20.62 -12.91
C ALA A 587 -1.89 -20.49 -14.08
N TYR A 588 -2.34 -21.60 -14.65
CA TYR A 588 -3.36 -21.62 -15.72
C TYR A 588 -4.70 -21.08 -15.21
N LEU A 589 -5.17 -21.56 -14.05
CA LEU A 589 -6.42 -21.11 -13.45
C LEU A 589 -6.39 -19.59 -13.17
N ILE A 590 -5.33 -19.11 -12.53
CA ILE A 590 -5.16 -17.68 -12.23
C ILE A 590 -5.11 -16.86 -13.52
N ARG A 591 -4.39 -17.33 -14.54
CA ARG A 591 -4.34 -16.69 -15.86
C ARG A 591 -5.71 -16.64 -16.54
N GLN A 592 -6.49 -17.71 -16.44
CA GLN A 592 -7.84 -17.79 -17.00
C GLN A 592 -8.79 -16.80 -16.33
N LEU A 593 -8.76 -16.70 -15.01
CA LEU A 593 -9.57 -15.73 -14.25
C LEU A 593 -9.17 -14.28 -14.59
N PHE A 594 -7.86 -14.02 -14.68
CA PHE A 594 -7.36 -12.70 -15.11
C PHE A 594 -7.86 -12.32 -16.50
N GLU A 595 -7.79 -13.24 -17.49
CA GLU A 595 -8.25 -12.99 -18.85
C GLU A 595 -9.77 -12.73 -18.90
N GLY A 596 -10.56 -13.35 -18.01
CA GLY A 596 -11.99 -13.10 -17.87
C GLY A 596 -12.30 -11.63 -17.55
N HIS A 597 -11.45 -10.97 -16.78
CA HIS A 597 -11.57 -9.55 -16.41
C HIS A 597 -10.83 -8.61 -17.37
N PHE A 598 -9.67 -9.03 -17.88
CA PHE A 598 -8.74 -8.23 -18.68
C PHE A 598 -8.33 -8.97 -19.97
N PRO A 599 -9.21 -9.05 -20.97
CA PRO A 599 -9.01 -9.94 -22.13
C PRO A 599 -7.95 -9.44 -23.14
N SER A 600 -7.45 -8.20 -22.98
CA SER A 600 -6.49 -7.64 -23.93
C SER A 600 -5.06 -8.10 -23.65
N GLU A 601 -4.27 -8.33 -24.72
CA GLU A 601 -2.84 -8.61 -24.60
C GLU A 601 -2.08 -7.44 -23.94
N ALA A 602 -2.54 -6.20 -24.18
CA ALA A 602 -1.98 -5.00 -23.53
C ALA A 602 -2.11 -5.07 -22.00
N ALA A 603 -3.26 -5.52 -21.49
CA ALA A 603 -3.46 -5.77 -20.07
C ALA A 603 -2.52 -6.87 -19.54
N ALA A 604 -2.42 -7.98 -20.27
CA ALA A 604 -1.54 -9.08 -19.88
C ALA A 604 -0.06 -8.68 -19.79
N LYS A 605 0.40 -7.77 -20.65
CA LYS A 605 1.78 -7.25 -20.65
C LYS A 605 2.11 -6.38 -19.43
N THR A 606 1.12 -5.91 -18.68
CA THR A 606 1.37 -5.14 -17.44
C THR A 606 1.73 -6.02 -16.24
N ALA A 607 1.41 -7.30 -16.29
CA ALA A 607 1.72 -8.24 -15.21
C ALA A 607 3.17 -8.77 -15.35
N VAL A 608 3.84 -8.91 -14.20
CA VAL A 608 5.21 -9.44 -14.10
C VAL A 608 5.20 -10.56 -13.08
N ARG A 609 5.70 -11.74 -13.46
CA ARG A 609 5.79 -12.88 -12.52
C ARG A 609 6.93 -12.68 -11.51
N TRP A 610 6.62 -12.90 -10.26
CA TRP A 610 7.61 -13.01 -9.20
C TRP A 610 8.10 -14.45 -9.10
N ILE A 611 9.35 -14.70 -9.49
CA ILE A 611 9.99 -16.01 -9.42
C ILE A 611 11.37 -15.91 -8.77
N PRO A 612 11.81 -16.94 -8.01
CA PRO A 612 13.18 -17.02 -7.50
C PRO A 612 14.20 -17.13 -8.63
N ARG A 613 15.50 -17.02 -8.30
CA ARG A 613 16.62 -17.09 -9.23
C ARG A 613 16.87 -18.54 -9.68
N ALA A 614 16.36 -18.91 -10.86
CA ALA A 614 16.61 -20.23 -11.45
C ALA A 614 18.12 -20.49 -11.72
N ASP A 615 18.86 -19.44 -12.09
CA ASP A 615 20.31 -19.47 -12.30
C ASP A 615 21.10 -19.71 -10.99
N TRP A 616 20.50 -19.57 -9.83
CA TRP A 616 21.05 -19.98 -8.53
C TRP A 616 20.63 -21.40 -8.13
N GLY A 617 19.94 -22.14 -9.00
CA GLY A 617 19.40 -23.46 -8.73
C GLY A 617 18.14 -23.46 -7.84
N CYS A 618 17.46 -22.33 -7.75
CA CYS A 618 16.24 -22.24 -6.95
C CYS A 618 15.04 -22.87 -7.69
N ALA A 619 14.11 -23.46 -6.92
CA ALA A 619 12.86 -23.99 -7.46
C ALA A 619 12.01 -22.84 -8.05
N SER A 620 11.22 -23.16 -9.08
CA SER A 620 10.27 -22.19 -9.68
C SER A 620 9.06 -21.89 -8.78
N ASP A 621 8.73 -22.80 -7.85
CA ASP A 621 7.67 -22.55 -6.86
C ASP A 621 8.13 -21.44 -5.90
N PRO A 622 7.38 -20.33 -5.78
CA PRO A 622 7.74 -19.21 -4.93
C PRO A 622 7.56 -19.46 -3.42
N SER A 623 6.96 -20.58 -3.03
CA SER A 623 6.77 -20.93 -1.61
C SER A 623 8.10 -21.08 -0.88
N GLY A 624 8.18 -20.53 0.35
CA GLY A 624 9.34 -20.73 1.24
C GLY A 624 9.61 -22.20 1.52
N ARG A 625 8.57 -23.04 1.58
CA ARG A 625 8.67 -24.51 1.77
C ARG A 625 9.42 -25.22 0.65
N ALA A 626 9.54 -24.63 -0.53
CA ALA A 626 10.34 -25.19 -1.63
C ALA A 626 11.86 -25.08 -1.38
N VAL A 627 12.30 -24.44 -0.30
CA VAL A 627 13.70 -24.26 0.05
C VAL A 627 14.07 -25.17 1.22
N ALA A 628 15.06 -26.04 1.06
CA ALA A 628 15.47 -27.08 2.02
C ALA A 628 15.77 -26.53 3.44
N ILE A 629 16.24 -25.30 3.57
CA ILE A 629 16.52 -24.68 4.88
C ILE A 629 15.25 -24.46 5.71
N HIS A 630 14.09 -24.31 5.08
CA HIS A 630 12.81 -24.20 5.78
C HIS A 630 12.53 -25.44 6.63
N GLU A 631 12.80 -26.64 6.10
CA GLU A 631 12.61 -27.91 6.79
C GLU A 631 13.47 -28.05 8.06
N SER A 632 14.59 -27.32 8.13
CA SER A 632 15.49 -27.36 9.29
C SER A 632 14.91 -26.59 10.49
N ALA A 633 14.07 -25.59 10.26
CA ALA A 633 13.50 -24.73 11.32
C ALA A 633 12.08 -25.10 11.71
N TYR A 634 11.29 -25.58 10.76
CA TYR A 634 9.87 -25.86 10.96
C TYR A 634 9.57 -27.35 10.81
N GLY A 635 8.62 -27.87 11.57
CA GLY A 635 8.06 -29.21 11.40
C GLY A 635 7.06 -29.24 10.23
N GLU A 636 6.54 -30.44 9.92
CA GLU A 636 5.56 -30.66 8.83
C GLU A 636 4.29 -29.78 8.97
N ASN A 637 3.93 -29.41 10.19
CA ASN A 637 2.76 -28.58 10.49
C ASN A 637 3.09 -27.09 10.76
N GLY A 638 4.31 -26.62 10.45
CA GLY A 638 4.75 -25.26 10.71
C GLY A 638 5.12 -24.96 12.17
N GLU A 639 5.27 -25.97 13.01
CA GLU A 639 5.77 -25.81 14.38
C GLU A 639 7.27 -25.58 14.37
N LEU A 640 7.76 -24.56 15.10
CA LEU A 640 9.19 -24.35 15.32
C LEU A 640 9.82 -25.56 15.98
N LYS A 641 10.78 -26.18 15.35
CA LYS A 641 11.60 -27.24 15.96
C LYS A 641 12.41 -26.64 17.11
N LYS A 642 12.25 -27.21 18.31
CA LYS A 642 12.96 -26.79 19.53
C LYS A 642 14.43 -27.18 19.49
#